data_19396570a7b9bf47d020cea966cbf0eb
#
_entry.id   19396570a7b9bf47d020cea966cbf0eb
#
_cell.length_a   1.000
_cell.length_b   1.000
_cell.length_c   1.000
_cell.angle_alpha   90.00
_cell.angle_beta   90.00
_cell.angle_gamma   90.00
#
_symmetry.space_group_name_H-M   'P 1'
#
loop_
_entity.id
_entity.type
_entity.pdbx_description
1 polymer ?
#
loop_
_entity_poly.entity_id
_entity_poly.type
_entity_poly.pdbx_seq_one_letter_code
_entity_poly.pdbx_strand_id
1 'polypeptide(L)'
;KQGIFGFQGGSVRNFEEFAKICKSMLLATNMRSTQEILDYSKNYFLAGTSQRPKFEKELKKFNSSKNGSVPKIFQTAAPLSMLLRLLEENKGKKIGIITRTNYQLVNVSKYLDFNNIPYVSTASQATSLNARNELISYIKGLISNRLEEKITAAFTTFSPFTLKETFELSAAYKNKDKQKLEKIENWEIDLVREDLDKLFTEKIYPLCASKGAEWFTTAMLVNKQIKEYLTFQTPTLEGLFDFIAIGEEEYDDRNKESEIILTTVHKAKGRGFDIVIYIPSVNDPKTSFIDTVTTGIFASQGIVLGNEVAEESLRVDFVAFTRAKKKLFIIGDEKSAPFFHVQDLSEFEVDPTAKDQQIITVVNKRLTDAYSLFVSGNLTEAEKHLKDKEPWLKEYIFSYFENIDHFSYSSTKTNSYKFLMQNIVKLPFISGPTDFGSDVHNALEKILLKQAKPEDFSDDVQRAVKNGLSSLKDLEKQFPGLQVEGTEVKVDVPLNSMVQYEHDDLIFTGKIDVLFKHNSGYLIVDWKTDRDDGRSSEHKRQLSVYKKVYSKGENIPEDEITTCVIFIALRERINTGKFERSIDIGTRNPFPTFEKHLQKILGWRKDPNTFIEDLLDPLLHKETDELFLAIKEELADHLGGDPRWKQNKDGVWVQSAVE
;
A
#
# COMPACT_ATOMS: atom_id res chain seq x y z
N LYS A 1 14.57 9.58 27.87
CA LYS A 1 15.19 8.56 27.01
C LYS A 1 14.21 7.58 26.37
N GLN A 2 12.94 7.59 26.78
CA GLN A 2 11.85 6.83 26.16
C GLN A 2 10.95 7.71 25.27
N GLY A 3 11.46 8.85 24.77
CA GLY A 3 10.78 9.69 23.80
C GLY A 3 10.86 9.03 22.42
N ILE A 4 9.77 8.38 21.99
CA ILE A 4 9.67 7.63 20.72
C ILE A 4 8.50 8.12 19.86
N PHE A 5 7.93 9.29 20.16
CA PHE A 5 6.82 9.89 19.40
C PHE A 5 7.28 11.10 18.60
N GLY A 6 8.50 11.08 18.04
CA GLY A 6 9.02 12.14 17.17
C GLY A 6 8.10 12.38 15.97
N PHE A 7 7.54 11.31 15.39
CA PHE A 7 6.59 11.39 14.28
C PHE A 7 5.26 12.11 14.62
N GLN A 8 4.95 12.28 15.93
CA GLN A 8 3.80 13.05 16.42
C GLN A 8 4.22 14.44 16.94
N GLY A 9 5.39 14.93 16.59
CA GLY A 9 5.91 16.22 17.07
C GLY A 9 6.50 16.21 18.49
N GLY A 10 6.65 15.02 19.10
CA GLY A 10 7.28 14.87 20.41
C GLY A 10 8.77 15.14 20.35
N SER A 11 9.26 16.20 21.00
CA SER A 11 10.69 16.55 21.05
C SER A 11 11.27 16.39 22.45
N VAL A 12 12.48 15.81 22.51
CA VAL A 12 13.27 15.74 23.75
C VAL A 12 13.64 17.15 24.25
N ARG A 13 13.78 18.12 23.34
CA ARG A 13 14.06 19.54 23.65
C ARG A 13 12.97 20.15 24.53
N ASN A 14 11.70 19.87 24.24
CA ASN A 14 10.59 20.36 25.07
C ASN A 14 10.73 19.90 26.51
N PHE A 15 11.19 18.66 26.73
CA PHE A 15 11.46 18.14 28.07
C PHE A 15 12.67 18.83 28.73
N GLU A 16 13.74 19.09 27.97
CA GLU A 16 14.94 19.78 28.45
C GLU A 16 14.62 21.24 28.83
N GLU A 17 13.82 21.96 28.04
CA GLU A 17 13.36 23.30 28.36
C GLU A 17 12.49 23.31 29.62
N PHE A 18 11.54 22.37 29.71
CA PHE A 18 10.70 22.24 30.92
C PHE A 18 11.52 21.92 32.18
N ALA A 19 12.56 21.10 32.04
CA ALA A 19 13.46 20.75 33.15
C ALA A 19 14.27 21.93 33.68
N LYS A 20 14.47 23.01 32.88
CA LYS A 20 15.17 24.23 33.34
C LYS A 20 14.34 25.04 34.37
N ILE A 21 13.01 24.96 34.26
CA ILE A 21 12.10 25.74 35.09
C ILE A 21 11.48 24.93 36.25
N CYS A 22 11.71 23.61 36.28
CA CYS A 22 11.16 22.70 37.27
C CYS A 22 12.25 22.07 38.15
N LYS A 23 11.90 21.73 39.41
CA LYS A 23 12.77 20.95 40.28
C LYS A 23 12.83 19.49 39.77
N SER A 24 14.00 19.05 39.32
CA SER A 24 14.21 17.69 38.83
C SER A 24 14.43 16.72 39.99
N MET A 25 13.68 15.60 39.99
CA MET A 25 13.89 14.45 40.89
C MET A 25 14.23 13.21 40.06
N LEU A 26 15.24 12.47 40.46
CA LEU A 26 15.69 11.25 39.75
C LEU A 26 15.15 9.99 40.45
N LEU A 27 14.37 9.19 39.73
CA LEU A 27 14.03 7.82 40.13
C LEU A 27 15.08 6.87 39.54
N ALA A 28 16.09 6.54 40.32
CA ALA A 28 17.28 5.80 39.87
C ALA A 28 17.06 4.27 39.84
N THR A 29 16.13 3.73 40.64
CA THR A 29 15.91 2.29 40.75
C THR A 29 14.89 1.80 39.72
N ASN A 30 15.31 0.90 38.84
CA ASN A 30 14.42 0.19 37.92
C ASN A 30 13.78 -0.99 38.64
N MET A 31 12.47 -0.92 38.81
CA MET A 31 11.69 -1.97 39.50
C MET A 31 11.12 -3.01 38.52
N ARG A 32 11.32 -2.83 37.21
CA ARG A 32 10.73 -3.68 36.16
C ARG A 32 11.67 -4.80 35.73
N SER A 33 12.77 -4.43 35.09
CA SER A 33 13.69 -5.34 34.41
C SER A 33 14.81 -5.79 35.32
N THR A 34 15.41 -6.94 35.02
CA THR A 34 16.64 -7.41 35.71
C THR A 34 17.83 -6.51 35.39
N GLN A 35 18.91 -6.60 36.18
CA GLN A 35 20.11 -5.81 36.01
C GLN A 35 20.77 -6.09 34.65
N GLU A 36 20.81 -7.37 34.24
CA GLU A 36 21.41 -7.80 32.95
C GLU A 36 20.70 -7.19 31.74
N ILE A 37 19.36 -7.17 31.75
CA ILE A 37 18.57 -6.53 30.70
C ILE A 37 18.83 -5.02 30.69
N LEU A 38 18.91 -4.41 31.87
CA LEU A 38 19.16 -2.99 32.01
C LEU A 38 20.55 -2.60 31.48
N ASP A 39 21.58 -3.38 31.86
CA ASP A 39 22.95 -3.13 31.44
C ASP A 39 23.16 -3.38 29.96
N TYR A 40 22.56 -4.44 29.41
CA TYR A 40 22.50 -4.68 27.99
C TYR A 40 21.88 -3.46 27.25
N SER A 41 20.70 -3.02 27.69
CA SER A 41 19.99 -1.91 27.06
C SER A 41 20.79 -0.61 27.09
N LYS A 42 21.46 -0.31 28.20
CA LYS A 42 22.34 0.85 28.34
C LYS A 42 23.53 0.79 27.37
N ASN A 43 24.23 -0.35 27.35
CA ASN A 43 25.42 -0.50 26.53
C ASN A 43 25.10 -0.53 25.04
N TYR A 44 23.99 -1.17 24.64
CA TYR A 44 23.48 -1.09 23.28
C TYR A 44 23.24 0.37 22.86
N PHE A 45 22.52 1.13 23.68
CA PHE A 45 22.25 2.54 23.41
C PHE A 45 23.54 3.39 23.33
N LEU A 46 24.48 3.15 24.26
CA LEU A 46 25.76 3.88 24.30
C LEU A 46 26.69 3.53 23.13
N ALA A 47 26.58 2.34 22.58
CA ALA A 47 27.35 1.93 21.40
C ALA A 47 26.89 2.66 20.12
N GLY A 48 25.58 2.94 20.00
CA GLY A 48 25.02 3.57 18.82
C GLY A 48 24.87 5.09 18.87
N THR A 49 24.92 5.73 20.06
CA THR A 49 24.69 7.17 20.18
C THR A 49 25.94 8.00 19.87
N SER A 50 25.76 9.09 19.12
CA SER A 50 26.80 10.11 18.88
C SER A 50 27.12 10.97 20.14
N GLN A 51 26.23 11.00 21.14
CA GLN A 51 26.35 11.79 22.36
C GLN A 51 26.74 10.92 23.58
N ARG A 52 27.58 9.91 23.38
CA ARG A 52 27.98 8.95 24.40
C ARG A 52 28.37 9.57 25.75
N PRO A 53 29.24 10.61 25.86
CA PRO A 53 29.64 11.15 27.15
C PRO A 53 28.47 11.72 27.99
N LYS A 54 27.51 12.36 27.32
CA LYS A 54 26.30 12.91 27.95
C LYS A 54 25.42 11.78 28.52
N PHE A 55 25.12 10.78 27.70
CA PHE A 55 24.23 9.71 28.09
C PHE A 55 24.87 8.71 29.08
N GLU A 56 26.17 8.48 29.00
CA GLU A 56 26.87 7.58 29.91
C GLU A 56 26.78 8.08 31.37
N LYS A 57 27.02 9.37 31.61
CA LYS A 57 26.91 9.99 32.94
C LYS A 57 25.49 9.87 33.51
N GLU A 58 24.48 9.93 32.66
CA GLU A 58 23.09 9.81 33.08
C GLU A 58 22.65 8.35 33.29
N LEU A 59 23.04 7.45 32.39
CA LEU A 59 22.62 6.05 32.43
C LEU A 59 23.29 5.27 33.58
N LYS A 60 24.51 5.64 33.99
CA LYS A 60 25.19 5.07 35.16
C LYS A 60 24.40 5.19 36.48
N LYS A 61 23.47 6.13 36.56
CA LYS A 61 22.65 6.38 37.75
C LYS A 61 21.51 5.38 37.93
N PHE A 62 21.19 4.58 36.91
CA PHE A 62 20.08 3.65 36.94
C PHE A 62 20.54 2.22 37.22
N ASN A 63 19.99 1.61 38.25
CA ASN A 63 20.26 0.23 38.65
C ASN A 63 18.96 -0.54 38.86
N SER A 64 19.01 -1.84 38.79
CA SER A 64 17.89 -2.72 39.14
C SER A 64 18.15 -3.42 40.48
N SER A 65 17.08 -3.75 41.18
CA SER A 65 17.11 -4.60 42.38
C SER A 65 16.95 -6.10 42.07
N LYS A 66 16.83 -6.45 40.78
CA LYS A 66 16.58 -7.82 40.31
C LYS A 66 17.71 -8.30 39.43
N ASN A 67 18.13 -9.54 39.61
CA ASN A 67 19.08 -10.23 38.76
C ASN A 67 18.36 -11.28 37.88
N GLY A 68 18.95 -11.63 36.76
CA GLY A 68 18.38 -12.61 35.82
C GLY A 68 19.40 -13.14 34.82
N SER A 69 18.94 -13.56 33.66
CA SER A 69 19.80 -14.00 32.57
C SER A 69 20.15 -12.84 31.63
N VAL A 70 21.32 -12.93 31.02
CA VAL A 70 21.69 -12.01 29.89
C VAL A 70 20.72 -12.18 28.71
N PRO A 71 20.46 -11.11 27.95
CA PRO A 71 19.67 -11.20 26.72
C PRO A 71 20.27 -12.18 25.72
N LYS A 72 19.42 -12.86 24.94
CA LYS A 72 19.85 -13.80 23.93
C LYS A 72 19.49 -13.32 22.55
N ILE A 73 20.47 -13.31 21.64
CA ILE A 73 20.36 -12.82 20.27
C ILE A 73 20.41 -14.05 19.35
N PHE A 74 19.41 -14.17 18.47
CA PHE A 74 19.35 -15.21 17.46
C PHE A 74 19.59 -14.62 16.08
N GLN A 75 20.56 -15.17 15.36
CA GLN A 75 20.74 -14.93 13.95
C GLN A 75 20.14 -16.08 13.17
N THR A 76 19.06 -15.81 12.43
CA THR A 76 18.36 -16.84 11.67
C THR A 76 17.73 -16.28 10.40
N ALA A 77 17.69 -17.09 9.34
CA ALA A 77 16.91 -16.80 8.13
C ALA A 77 15.41 -17.11 8.31
N ALA A 78 15.02 -17.75 9.43
CA ALA A 78 13.68 -18.19 9.74
C ALA A 78 13.15 -17.60 11.07
N PRO A 79 12.91 -16.28 11.14
CA PRO A 79 12.51 -15.60 12.37
C PRO A 79 11.18 -16.12 12.95
N LEU A 80 10.25 -16.57 12.10
CA LEU A 80 8.96 -17.06 12.54
C LEU A 80 9.05 -18.49 13.12
N SER A 81 9.86 -19.34 12.51
CA SER A 81 10.14 -20.70 13.06
C SER A 81 10.88 -20.61 14.40
N MET A 82 11.85 -19.68 14.51
CA MET A 82 12.52 -19.40 15.78
C MET A 82 11.54 -18.87 16.82
N LEU A 83 10.60 -18.02 16.43
CA LEU A 83 9.55 -17.54 17.32
C LEU A 83 8.74 -18.69 17.91
N LEU A 84 8.29 -19.66 17.09
CA LEU A 84 7.55 -20.83 17.58
C LEU A 84 8.36 -21.62 18.61
N ARG A 85 9.64 -21.88 18.33
CA ARG A 85 10.53 -22.57 19.28
C ARG A 85 10.55 -21.85 20.63
N LEU A 86 10.74 -20.53 20.63
CA LEU A 86 10.77 -19.74 21.86
C LEU A 86 9.45 -19.69 22.60
N LEU A 87 8.33 -19.71 21.90
CA LEU A 87 7.00 -19.79 22.51
C LEU A 87 6.79 -21.13 23.20
N GLU A 88 7.16 -22.23 22.55
CA GLU A 88 7.06 -23.57 23.13
C GLU A 88 7.96 -23.73 24.36
N GLU A 89 9.22 -23.30 24.31
CA GLU A 89 10.18 -23.32 25.43
C GLU A 89 9.72 -22.49 26.65
N ASN A 90 8.84 -21.52 26.42
CA ASN A 90 8.39 -20.59 27.48
C ASN A 90 6.88 -20.63 27.72
N LYS A 91 6.21 -21.71 27.36
CA LYS A 91 4.78 -21.92 27.55
C LYS A 91 4.35 -21.65 28.99
N GLY A 92 3.17 -21.09 29.19
CA GLY A 92 2.61 -20.76 30.52
C GLY A 92 3.21 -19.48 31.15
N LYS A 93 3.94 -18.65 30.38
CA LYS A 93 4.49 -17.37 30.84
C LYS A 93 3.92 -16.20 30.06
N LYS A 94 3.87 -15.02 30.69
CA LYS A 94 3.40 -13.80 30.00
C LYS A 94 4.46 -13.30 29.04
N ILE A 95 4.23 -13.51 27.73
CA ILE A 95 5.16 -13.21 26.64
C ILE A 95 4.67 -12.00 25.85
N GLY A 96 5.54 -11.02 25.67
CA GLY A 96 5.33 -9.92 24.73
C GLY A 96 6.12 -10.17 23.44
N ILE A 97 5.43 -10.41 22.34
CA ILE A 97 6.05 -10.40 21.01
C ILE A 97 6.00 -8.96 20.52
N ILE A 98 7.16 -8.34 20.36
CA ILE A 98 7.28 -6.93 19.98
C ILE A 98 7.90 -6.82 18.61
N THR A 99 7.18 -6.16 17.69
CA THR A 99 7.66 -5.84 16.34
C THR A 99 7.88 -4.34 16.19
N ARG A 100 8.70 -3.93 15.23
CA ARG A 100 8.94 -2.52 14.95
C ARG A 100 7.82 -1.89 14.16
N THR A 101 7.24 -2.62 13.20
CA THR A 101 6.23 -2.13 12.26
C THR A 101 4.93 -2.93 12.35
N ASN A 102 3.82 -2.30 11.94
CA ASN A 102 2.54 -3.00 11.81
C ASN A 102 2.59 -4.10 10.74
N TYR A 103 3.39 -3.93 9.69
CA TYR A 103 3.58 -4.95 8.66
C TYR A 103 4.17 -6.25 9.23
N GLN A 104 5.25 -6.14 10.01
CA GLN A 104 5.82 -7.30 10.70
C GLN A 104 4.82 -7.94 11.65
N LEU A 105 4.04 -7.11 12.35
CA LEU A 105 3.01 -7.60 13.28
C LEU A 105 1.96 -8.44 12.56
N VAL A 106 1.46 -7.99 11.40
CA VAL A 106 0.50 -8.76 10.57
C VAL A 106 1.12 -10.09 10.12
N ASN A 107 2.38 -10.11 9.72
CA ASN A 107 3.04 -11.35 9.31
C ASN A 107 3.17 -12.33 10.48
N VAL A 108 3.53 -11.83 11.66
CA VAL A 108 3.59 -12.65 12.88
C VAL A 108 2.20 -13.16 13.27
N SER A 109 1.16 -12.32 13.21
CA SER A 109 -0.21 -12.74 13.55
C SER A 109 -0.70 -13.87 12.64
N LYS A 110 -0.55 -13.74 11.32
CA LYS A 110 -0.90 -14.80 10.37
C LYS A 110 -0.18 -16.11 10.67
N TYR A 111 1.07 -16.04 11.07
CA TYR A 111 1.86 -17.22 11.38
C TYR A 111 1.42 -17.88 12.70
N LEU A 112 1.04 -17.11 13.70
CA LEU A 112 0.46 -17.61 14.96
C LEU A 112 -0.91 -18.25 14.71
N ASP A 113 -1.76 -17.59 13.90
CA ASP A 113 -3.08 -18.11 13.51
C ASP A 113 -2.95 -19.45 12.78
N PHE A 114 -2.02 -19.54 11.83
CA PHE A 114 -1.76 -20.78 11.08
C PHE A 114 -1.33 -21.94 11.98
N ASN A 115 -0.57 -21.65 13.04
CA ASN A 115 -0.13 -22.64 14.01
C ASN A 115 -1.11 -22.82 15.18
N ASN A 116 -2.31 -22.24 15.13
CA ASN A 116 -3.35 -22.30 16.16
C ASN A 116 -2.85 -21.83 17.54
N ILE A 117 -1.96 -20.84 17.59
CA ILE A 117 -1.44 -20.29 18.83
C ILE A 117 -2.31 -19.09 19.25
N PRO A 118 -2.99 -19.15 20.40
CA PRO A 118 -3.83 -18.05 20.87
C PRO A 118 -2.97 -16.88 21.35
N TYR A 119 -3.30 -15.67 20.90
CA TYR A 119 -2.65 -14.44 21.30
C TYR A 119 -3.65 -13.28 21.37
N VAL A 120 -3.26 -12.20 22.05
CA VAL A 120 -3.96 -10.91 21.98
C VAL A 120 -3.05 -9.91 21.29
N SER A 121 -3.54 -9.31 20.22
CA SER A 121 -2.84 -8.20 19.57
C SER A 121 -3.21 -6.88 20.24
N THR A 122 -2.21 -6.07 20.61
CA THR A 122 -2.40 -4.71 21.12
C THR A 122 -2.04 -3.64 20.10
N ALA A 123 -1.55 -4.02 18.92
CA ALA A 123 -1.63 -3.13 17.78
C ALA A 123 -3.11 -2.76 17.66
N SER A 124 -3.42 -1.48 17.33
CA SER A 124 -4.80 -1.04 17.09
C SER A 124 -5.54 -2.21 16.53
N GLN A 125 -6.44 -2.79 17.32
CA GLN A 125 -6.94 -4.17 17.15
C GLN A 125 -6.78 -4.52 15.71
N ALA A 126 -6.00 -5.54 15.37
CA ALA A 126 -5.55 -5.74 14.05
C ALA A 126 -6.76 -5.65 13.12
N THR A 127 -7.13 -4.43 12.81
CA THR A 127 -8.12 -4.13 11.81
C THR A 127 -7.40 -4.48 10.55
N SER A 128 -7.85 -5.50 9.90
CA SER A 128 -7.33 -5.83 8.58
C SER A 128 -7.65 -4.64 7.68
N LEU A 129 -6.62 -3.93 7.22
CA LEU A 129 -6.81 -2.84 6.25
C LEU A 129 -7.56 -3.37 5.01
N ASN A 130 -7.29 -4.63 4.64
CA ASN A 130 -7.99 -5.32 3.57
C ASN A 130 -9.47 -5.47 3.89
N ALA A 131 -9.82 -5.99 5.08
CA ALA A 131 -11.22 -6.11 5.49
C ALA A 131 -11.95 -4.77 5.50
N ARG A 132 -11.28 -3.70 5.93
CA ARG A 132 -11.85 -2.35 5.93
C ARG A 132 -12.12 -1.87 4.50
N ASN A 133 -11.15 -2.00 3.61
CA ASN A 133 -11.29 -1.60 2.21
C ASN A 133 -12.40 -2.40 1.50
N GLU A 134 -12.45 -3.71 1.72
CA GLU A 134 -13.49 -4.59 1.20
C GLU A 134 -14.88 -4.16 1.69
N LEU A 135 -15.04 -3.94 3.00
CA LEU A 135 -16.30 -3.51 3.60
C LEU A 135 -16.75 -2.16 3.08
N ILE A 136 -15.86 -1.18 3.03
CA ILE A 136 -16.17 0.16 2.53
C ILE A 136 -16.58 0.09 1.06
N SER A 137 -15.83 -0.62 0.22
CA SER A 137 -16.13 -0.80 -1.20
C SER A 137 -17.48 -1.49 -1.40
N TYR A 138 -17.75 -2.53 -0.60
CA TYR A 138 -19.00 -3.27 -0.65
C TYR A 138 -20.22 -2.42 -0.29
N ILE A 139 -20.15 -1.75 0.86
CA ILE A 139 -21.25 -0.90 1.35
C ILE A 139 -21.47 0.28 0.40
N LYS A 140 -20.38 0.87 -0.11
CA LYS A 140 -20.45 1.97 -1.07
C LYS A 140 -21.18 1.55 -2.34
N GLY A 141 -20.87 0.39 -2.90
CA GLY A 141 -21.54 -0.12 -4.08
C GLY A 141 -23.02 -0.45 -3.88
N LEU A 142 -23.40 -0.91 -2.67
CA LEU A 142 -24.79 -1.19 -2.35
C LEU A 142 -25.66 0.07 -2.20
N ILE A 143 -25.10 1.16 -1.68
CA ILE A 143 -25.84 2.40 -1.42
C ILE A 143 -25.79 3.35 -2.64
N SER A 144 -24.76 3.23 -3.46
CA SER A 144 -24.55 4.11 -4.60
C SER A 144 -25.41 3.73 -5.81
N ASN A 145 -25.88 4.74 -6.53
CA ASN A 145 -26.54 4.58 -7.83
C ASN A 145 -25.51 4.51 -9.00
N ARG A 146 -24.21 4.63 -8.70
CA ARG A 146 -23.15 4.60 -9.73
C ARG A 146 -22.75 3.16 -10.04
N LEU A 147 -22.86 2.81 -11.31
CA LEU A 147 -22.58 1.44 -11.79
C LEU A 147 -21.12 1.03 -11.55
N GLU A 148 -20.18 1.98 -11.63
CA GLU A 148 -18.76 1.78 -11.35
C GLU A 148 -18.51 1.31 -9.92
N GLU A 149 -19.21 1.90 -8.97
CA GLU A 149 -19.09 1.56 -7.55
C GLU A 149 -19.73 0.19 -7.27
N LYS A 150 -20.85 -0.10 -7.91
CA LYS A 150 -21.50 -1.44 -7.85
C LYS A 150 -20.58 -2.53 -8.41
N ILE A 151 -19.93 -2.29 -9.55
CA ILE A 151 -18.98 -3.26 -10.14
C ILE A 151 -17.77 -3.44 -9.22
N THR A 152 -17.24 -2.38 -8.64
CA THR A 152 -16.14 -2.51 -7.67
C THR A 152 -16.56 -3.32 -6.46
N ALA A 153 -17.76 -3.09 -5.94
CA ALA A 153 -18.31 -3.86 -4.84
C ALA A 153 -18.52 -5.35 -5.18
N ALA A 154 -18.81 -5.64 -6.45
CA ALA A 154 -18.95 -7.02 -6.93
C ALA A 154 -17.63 -7.81 -6.83
N PHE A 155 -16.48 -7.17 -6.86
CA PHE A 155 -15.17 -7.82 -6.67
C PHE A 155 -14.82 -8.08 -5.19
N THR A 156 -15.62 -7.59 -4.25
CA THR A 156 -15.37 -7.81 -2.83
C THR A 156 -15.77 -9.22 -2.37
N THR A 157 -15.18 -9.65 -1.28
CA THR A 157 -15.51 -10.92 -0.62
C THR A 157 -16.99 -11.06 -0.25
N PHE A 158 -17.67 -9.93 -0.02
CA PHE A 158 -19.09 -9.89 0.39
C PHE A 158 -20.07 -9.98 -0.78
N SER A 159 -19.56 -9.92 -2.00
CA SER A 159 -20.39 -9.96 -3.22
C SER A 159 -21.19 -11.26 -3.31
N PRO A 160 -22.44 -11.21 -3.79
CA PRO A 160 -23.19 -12.40 -4.14
C PRO A 160 -22.77 -13.00 -5.49
N PHE A 161 -21.96 -12.28 -6.26
CA PHE A 161 -21.48 -12.72 -7.57
C PHE A 161 -20.19 -13.52 -7.44
N THR A 162 -20.06 -14.57 -8.25
CA THR A 162 -18.81 -15.31 -8.36
C THR A 162 -17.74 -14.45 -9.04
N LEU A 163 -16.47 -14.81 -8.86
CA LEU A 163 -15.37 -14.08 -9.51
C LEU A 163 -15.54 -14.06 -11.03
N LYS A 164 -15.99 -15.17 -11.65
CA LYS A 164 -16.27 -15.26 -13.09
C LYS A 164 -17.37 -14.29 -13.52
N GLU A 165 -18.50 -14.28 -12.83
CA GLU A 165 -19.60 -13.34 -13.11
C GLU A 165 -19.15 -11.89 -12.96
N THR A 166 -18.30 -11.58 -11.98
CA THR A 166 -17.80 -10.24 -11.76
C THR A 166 -16.88 -9.77 -12.90
N PHE A 167 -16.04 -10.66 -13.43
CA PHE A 167 -15.26 -10.38 -14.65
C PHE A 167 -16.18 -10.13 -15.87
N GLU A 168 -17.22 -10.94 -16.02
CA GLU A 168 -18.21 -10.75 -17.09
C GLU A 168 -18.97 -9.43 -16.96
N LEU A 169 -19.34 -9.02 -15.73
CA LEU A 169 -19.97 -7.73 -15.44
C LEU A 169 -19.03 -6.54 -15.77
N SER A 170 -17.76 -6.67 -15.42
CA SER A 170 -16.76 -5.63 -15.76
C SER A 170 -16.58 -5.51 -17.28
N ALA A 171 -16.52 -6.63 -18.00
CA ALA A 171 -16.48 -6.62 -19.46
C ALA A 171 -17.77 -6.05 -20.09
N ALA A 172 -18.93 -6.40 -19.55
CA ALA A 172 -20.23 -5.88 -19.98
C ALA A 172 -20.33 -4.37 -19.80
N TYR A 173 -19.85 -3.84 -18.69
CA TYR A 173 -19.78 -2.39 -18.45
C TYR A 173 -18.95 -1.68 -19.53
N LYS A 174 -17.77 -2.21 -19.82
CA LYS A 174 -16.90 -1.65 -20.87
C LYS A 174 -17.57 -1.64 -22.24
N ASN A 175 -18.25 -2.74 -22.57
CA ASN A 175 -18.92 -2.94 -23.86
C ASN A 175 -20.30 -2.27 -23.90
N LYS A 176 -20.74 -1.61 -22.82
CA LYS A 176 -22.06 -0.99 -22.67
C LYS A 176 -23.23 -1.97 -22.89
N ASP A 177 -23.05 -3.22 -22.50
CA ASP A 177 -24.06 -4.30 -22.58
C ASP A 177 -25.06 -4.18 -21.42
N LYS A 178 -26.12 -3.41 -21.64
CA LYS A 178 -27.15 -3.14 -20.64
C LYS A 178 -27.83 -4.39 -20.12
N GLN A 179 -28.06 -5.39 -20.97
CA GLN A 179 -28.80 -6.59 -20.58
C GLN A 179 -28.05 -7.39 -19.49
N LYS A 180 -26.71 -7.48 -19.62
CA LYS A 180 -25.88 -8.16 -18.62
C LYS A 180 -25.73 -7.34 -17.34
N LEU A 181 -25.86 -6.03 -17.41
CA LEU A 181 -25.71 -5.13 -16.26
C LEU A 181 -26.98 -5.00 -15.41
N GLU A 182 -28.15 -5.42 -15.91
CA GLU A 182 -29.43 -5.31 -15.18
C GLU A 182 -29.39 -5.96 -13.80
N LYS A 183 -28.67 -7.10 -13.65
CA LYS A 183 -28.52 -7.80 -12.36
C LYS A 183 -27.83 -6.95 -11.30
N ILE A 184 -26.86 -6.14 -11.70
CA ILE A 184 -26.08 -5.32 -10.77
C ILE A 184 -26.70 -3.93 -10.57
N GLU A 185 -27.46 -3.42 -11.53
CA GLU A 185 -28.19 -2.16 -11.42
C GLU A 185 -29.19 -2.20 -10.28
N ASN A 186 -29.90 -3.32 -10.11
CA ASN A 186 -30.92 -3.55 -9.08
C ASN A 186 -30.33 -4.03 -7.73
N TRP A 187 -29.01 -4.12 -7.63
CA TRP A 187 -28.35 -4.56 -6.41
C TRP A 187 -28.06 -3.35 -5.52
N GLU A 188 -29.03 -3.04 -4.63
CA GLU A 188 -28.97 -1.85 -3.78
C GLU A 188 -29.65 -2.06 -2.43
N ILE A 189 -29.30 -1.24 -1.47
CA ILE A 189 -29.97 -1.05 -0.17
C ILE A 189 -30.06 0.43 0.14
N ASP A 190 -31.05 0.80 0.95
CA ASP A 190 -31.19 2.16 1.44
C ASP A 190 -30.18 2.51 2.54
N LEU A 191 -29.77 3.77 2.61
CA LEU A 191 -28.91 4.29 3.68
C LEU A 191 -29.76 4.51 4.95
N VAL A 192 -30.42 3.44 5.41
CA VAL A 192 -31.20 3.45 6.65
C VAL A 192 -30.63 2.44 7.65
N ARG A 193 -30.85 2.72 8.94
CA ARG A 193 -30.24 1.93 10.01
C ARG A 193 -30.67 0.48 10.00
N GLU A 194 -31.96 0.22 9.76
CA GLU A 194 -32.55 -1.12 9.75
C GLU A 194 -31.94 -2.02 8.68
N ASP A 195 -31.75 -1.53 7.47
CA ASP A 195 -31.17 -2.29 6.34
C ASP A 195 -29.71 -2.58 6.58
N LEU A 196 -28.95 -1.59 7.08
CA LEU A 196 -27.55 -1.77 7.43
C LEU A 196 -27.38 -2.74 8.61
N ASP A 197 -28.19 -2.66 9.65
CA ASP A 197 -28.15 -3.61 10.77
C ASP A 197 -28.44 -5.05 10.30
N LYS A 198 -29.42 -5.23 9.42
CA LYS A 198 -29.73 -6.50 8.83
C LYS A 198 -28.55 -7.02 7.98
N LEU A 199 -27.99 -6.19 7.12
CA LEU A 199 -26.82 -6.52 6.30
C LEU A 199 -25.63 -6.97 7.16
N PHE A 200 -25.32 -6.24 8.22
CA PHE A 200 -24.22 -6.61 9.12
C PHE A 200 -24.51 -7.91 9.87
N THR A 201 -25.72 -8.08 10.40
CA THR A 201 -26.07 -9.24 11.24
C THR A 201 -26.19 -10.51 10.43
N GLU A 202 -26.85 -10.45 9.27
CA GLU A 202 -27.18 -11.63 8.49
C GLU A 202 -26.04 -12.05 7.53
N LYS A 203 -25.20 -11.12 7.09
CA LYS A 203 -24.20 -11.39 6.07
C LYS A 203 -22.77 -11.03 6.51
N ILE A 204 -22.52 -9.79 6.89
CA ILE A 204 -21.13 -9.31 7.11
C ILE A 204 -20.49 -9.99 8.32
N TYR A 205 -21.16 -10.00 9.47
CA TYR A 205 -20.60 -10.59 10.70
C TYR A 205 -20.32 -12.08 10.58
N PRO A 206 -21.24 -12.93 10.06
CA PRO A 206 -20.95 -14.34 9.89
C PRO A 206 -19.74 -14.60 8.96
N LEU A 207 -19.66 -13.86 7.86
CA LEU A 207 -18.57 -14.00 6.91
C LEU A 207 -17.23 -13.52 7.50
N CYS A 208 -17.24 -12.37 8.17
CA CYS A 208 -16.04 -11.86 8.84
C CYS A 208 -15.56 -12.79 9.97
N ALA A 209 -16.49 -13.39 10.72
CA ALA A 209 -16.15 -14.35 11.78
C ALA A 209 -15.47 -15.60 11.18
N SER A 210 -15.89 -16.07 10.01
CA SER A 210 -15.25 -17.21 9.33
C SER A 210 -13.84 -16.89 8.82
N LYS A 211 -13.55 -15.61 8.53
CA LYS A 211 -12.22 -15.12 8.11
C LYS A 211 -11.27 -14.80 9.27
N GLY A 212 -11.77 -14.76 10.48
CA GLY A 212 -10.97 -14.55 11.68
C GLY A 212 -11.27 -13.28 12.47
N ALA A 213 -10.64 -13.17 13.64
CA ALA A 213 -10.92 -12.12 14.61
C ALA A 213 -10.68 -10.70 14.07
N GLU A 214 -9.65 -10.51 13.25
CA GLU A 214 -9.33 -9.20 12.63
C GLU A 214 -10.46 -8.70 11.73
N TRP A 215 -11.00 -9.58 10.90
CA TRP A 215 -12.12 -9.26 10.02
C TRP A 215 -13.36 -8.91 10.80
N PHE A 216 -13.69 -9.73 11.80
CA PHE A 216 -14.87 -9.51 12.64
C PHE A 216 -14.79 -8.20 13.43
N THR A 217 -13.62 -7.92 14.03
CA THR A 217 -13.39 -6.66 14.74
C THR A 217 -13.48 -5.46 13.81
N THR A 218 -12.92 -5.56 12.60
CA THR A 218 -13.02 -4.50 11.59
C THR A 218 -14.48 -4.23 11.23
N ALA A 219 -15.26 -5.29 11.01
CA ALA A 219 -16.68 -5.14 10.71
C ALA A 219 -17.45 -4.49 11.85
N MET A 220 -17.15 -4.83 13.11
CA MET A 220 -17.77 -4.18 14.28
C MET A 220 -17.43 -2.68 14.36
N LEU A 221 -16.19 -2.31 14.08
CA LEU A 221 -15.76 -0.90 14.10
C LEU A 221 -16.40 -0.10 12.96
N VAL A 222 -16.42 -0.64 11.75
CA VAL A 222 -17.09 0.00 10.61
C VAL A 222 -18.57 0.18 10.87
N ASN A 223 -19.27 -0.84 11.40
CA ASN A 223 -20.67 -0.73 11.75
C ASN A 223 -20.92 0.33 12.85
N LYS A 224 -20.06 0.38 13.87
CA LYS A 224 -20.14 1.41 14.91
C LYS A 224 -20.03 2.80 14.31
N GLN A 225 -19.04 3.05 13.44
CA GLN A 225 -18.85 4.32 12.75
C GLN A 225 -20.04 4.70 11.88
N ILE A 226 -20.60 3.73 11.13
CA ILE A 226 -21.81 3.96 10.33
C ILE A 226 -22.99 4.37 11.23
N LYS A 227 -23.22 3.64 12.31
CA LYS A 227 -24.30 3.96 13.27
C LYS A 227 -24.16 5.34 13.90
N GLU A 228 -22.93 5.71 14.23
CA GLU A 228 -22.62 7.03 14.76
C GLU A 228 -22.90 8.12 13.73
N TYR A 229 -22.48 7.92 12.48
CA TYR A 229 -22.74 8.86 11.38
C TYR A 229 -24.25 9.04 11.14
N LEU A 230 -25.02 7.96 11.16
CA LEU A 230 -26.48 8.01 10.96
C LEU A 230 -27.25 8.76 12.06
N THR A 231 -26.59 9.18 13.14
CA THR A 231 -27.19 10.08 14.12
C THR A 231 -27.25 11.55 13.66
N PHE A 232 -26.53 11.92 12.60
CA PHE A 232 -26.59 13.27 12.05
C PHE A 232 -27.94 13.53 11.36
N GLN A 233 -28.39 14.79 11.39
CA GLN A 233 -29.69 15.14 10.86
C GLN A 233 -29.88 14.98 9.35
N THR A 234 -28.78 15.08 8.60
CA THR A 234 -28.76 14.94 7.14
C THR A 234 -27.56 14.09 6.71
N PRO A 235 -27.64 12.77 6.86
CA PRO A 235 -26.59 11.88 6.41
C PRO A 235 -26.50 11.87 4.87
N THR A 236 -25.28 12.00 4.34
CA THR A 236 -24.99 11.89 2.92
C THR A 236 -24.00 10.74 2.68
N LEU A 237 -24.02 10.17 1.48
CA LEU A 237 -23.09 9.08 1.12
C LEU A 237 -21.63 9.51 1.19
N GLU A 238 -21.31 10.68 0.63
CA GLU A 238 -19.95 11.25 0.64
C GLU A 238 -19.50 11.52 2.08
N GLY A 239 -20.32 12.18 2.88
CA GLY A 239 -20.01 12.46 4.28
C GLY A 239 -19.84 11.20 5.13
N LEU A 240 -20.57 10.10 4.83
CA LEU A 240 -20.37 8.82 5.50
C LEU A 240 -18.95 8.28 5.28
N PHE A 241 -18.50 8.27 4.04
CA PHE A 241 -17.17 7.70 3.72
C PHE A 241 -16.03 8.61 4.19
N ASP A 242 -16.22 9.93 4.16
CA ASP A 242 -15.29 10.88 4.78
C ASP A 242 -15.21 10.68 6.30
N PHE A 243 -16.34 10.49 6.96
CA PHE A 243 -16.40 10.21 8.39
C PHE A 243 -15.69 8.91 8.77
N ILE A 244 -15.92 7.83 8.00
CA ILE A 244 -15.24 6.55 8.19
C ILE A 244 -13.73 6.70 7.94
N ALA A 245 -13.30 7.49 6.95
CA ALA A 245 -11.89 7.69 6.64
C ALA A 245 -11.14 8.43 7.76
N ILE A 246 -11.80 9.35 8.48
CA ILE A 246 -11.20 10.15 9.56
C ILE A 246 -11.17 9.39 10.89
N GLY A 247 -12.14 8.50 11.13
CA GLY A 247 -12.38 7.87 12.43
C GLY A 247 -11.59 6.59 12.66
N GLU A 248 -10.26 6.64 12.83
CA GLU A 248 -9.50 5.55 13.46
C GLU A 248 -9.55 5.70 14.99
N GLU A 249 -10.63 5.23 15.64
CA GLU A 249 -10.62 5.11 17.09
C GLU A 249 -9.75 3.94 17.56
N GLU A 250 -8.81 4.24 18.45
CA GLU A 250 -8.08 3.22 19.22
C GLU A 250 -9.05 2.48 20.16
N TYR A 251 -9.43 1.29 19.81
CA TYR A 251 -10.16 0.40 20.72
C TYR A 251 -9.23 -0.14 21.78
N ASP A 252 -9.46 0.20 23.03
CA ASP A 252 -8.64 -0.20 24.17
C ASP A 252 -9.05 -1.59 24.70
N ASP A 253 -8.33 -2.61 24.29
CA ASP A 253 -8.55 -4.01 24.69
C ASP A 253 -7.77 -4.38 25.97
N ARG A 254 -7.71 -3.44 26.94
CA ARG A 254 -6.99 -3.64 28.21
C ARG A 254 -7.52 -4.81 29.05
N ASN A 255 -8.64 -5.39 28.70
CA ASN A 255 -9.38 -6.36 29.51
C ASN A 255 -9.29 -7.83 29.03
N LYS A 256 -8.55 -8.13 27.95
CA LYS A 256 -8.35 -9.55 27.57
C LYS A 256 -7.06 -10.09 28.16
N GLU A 257 -7.17 -11.07 29.04
CA GLU A 257 -6.03 -11.83 29.56
C GLU A 257 -5.62 -12.91 28.55
N SER A 258 -4.45 -12.77 27.97
CA SER A 258 -3.76 -13.81 27.21
C SER A 258 -2.31 -13.90 27.68
N GLU A 259 -1.76 -15.10 27.64
CA GLU A 259 -0.35 -15.35 27.95
C GLU A 259 0.57 -14.71 26.92
N ILE A 260 0.12 -14.65 25.64
CA ILE A 260 0.89 -14.08 24.52
C ILE A 260 0.24 -12.79 24.07
N ILE A 261 1.03 -11.72 24.08
CA ILE A 261 0.62 -10.40 23.62
C ILE A 261 1.51 -9.98 22.47
N LEU A 262 0.90 -9.77 21.29
CA LEU A 262 1.56 -9.28 20.07
C LEU A 262 1.35 -7.77 19.97
N THR A 263 2.45 -7.00 19.81
CA THR A 263 2.39 -5.54 19.86
C THR A 263 3.53 -4.89 19.07
N THR A 264 3.36 -3.61 18.71
CA THR A 264 4.49 -2.79 18.24
C THR A 264 5.20 -2.11 19.40
N VAL A 265 6.45 -1.67 19.19
CA VAL A 265 7.24 -0.97 20.22
C VAL A 265 6.49 0.23 20.79
N HIS A 266 5.85 1.04 19.94
CA HIS A 266 5.13 2.25 20.36
C HIS A 266 3.96 1.93 21.28
N LYS A 267 3.20 0.89 20.96
CA LYS A 267 2.04 0.44 21.76
C LYS A 267 2.44 -0.37 23.00
N ALA A 268 3.64 -0.96 22.99
CA ALA A 268 4.22 -1.60 24.16
C ALA A 268 4.68 -0.61 25.23
N LYS A 269 4.79 0.69 24.90
CA LYS A 269 5.21 1.72 25.87
C LYS A 269 4.21 1.78 27.03
N GLY A 270 4.74 1.74 28.26
CA GLY A 270 3.92 1.67 29.49
C GLY A 270 3.65 0.23 29.97
N ARG A 271 3.65 -0.77 29.11
CA ARG A 271 3.43 -2.19 29.45
C ARG A 271 4.71 -2.87 29.90
N GLY A 272 4.60 -4.09 30.44
CA GLY A 272 5.74 -4.92 30.83
C GLY A 272 5.37 -6.40 30.82
N PHE A 273 6.24 -7.23 30.24
CA PHE A 273 6.06 -8.66 30.03
C PHE A 273 7.12 -9.44 30.79
N ASP A 274 6.82 -10.66 31.24
CA ASP A 274 7.82 -11.48 31.88
C ASP A 274 8.95 -11.81 30.90
N ILE A 275 8.57 -12.12 29.68
CA ILE A 275 9.47 -12.39 28.55
C ILE A 275 9.13 -11.47 27.40
N VAL A 276 10.14 -10.91 26.76
CA VAL A 276 10.00 -10.19 25.50
C VAL A 276 10.74 -10.95 24.42
N ILE A 277 10.05 -11.17 23.30
CA ILE A 277 10.65 -11.60 22.03
C ILE A 277 10.56 -10.41 21.09
N TYR A 278 11.70 -9.81 20.77
CA TYR A 278 11.77 -8.65 19.89
C TYR A 278 12.20 -9.06 18.49
N ILE A 279 11.42 -8.65 17.48
CA ILE A 279 11.71 -8.87 16.07
C ILE A 279 11.98 -7.49 15.43
N PRO A 280 13.26 -7.10 15.28
CA PRO A 280 13.63 -5.82 14.69
C PRO A 280 13.29 -5.77 13.19
N SER A 281 13.17 -4.58 12.65
CA SER A 281 13.06 -4.38 11.19
C SER A 281 14.44 -4.39 10.56
N VAL A 282 14.60 -5.19 9.51
CA VAL A 282 15.84 -5.30 8.71
C VAL A 282 16.01 -4.14 7.75
N ASN A 283 14.92 -3.42 7.46
CA ASN A 283 15.00 -2.31 6.53
C ASN A 283 15.73 -1.15 7.18
N ASP A 284 16.82 -0.70 6.54
CA ASP A 284 17.35 0.65 6.70
C ASP A 284 16.16 1.60 6.90
N PRO A 285 16.20 2.45 7.91
CA PRO A 285 15.20 3.49 8.01
C PRO A 285 15.32 4.32 6.74
N LYS A 286 14.54 3.98 5.72
CA LYS A 286 14.30 4.90 4.62
C LYS A 286 13.79 6.15 5.31
N THR A 287 14.65 7.15 5.39
CA THR A 287 14.24 8.48 5.85
C THR A 287 12.96 8.79 5.12
N SER A 288 11.85 8.92 5.83
CA SER A 288 10.60 9.23 5.19
C SER A 288 10.77 10.57 4.48
N PHE A 289 10.01 10.84 3.45
CA PHE A 289 10.01 12.15 2.79
C PHE A 289 9.86 13.27 3.84
N ILE A 290 9.00 13.05 4.85
CA ILE A 290 8.79 13.99 5.97
C ILE A 290 10.08 14.17 6.77
N ASP A 291 10.83 13.12 7.06
CA ASP A 291 12.10 13.19 7.78
C ASP A 291 13.15 13.95 6.98
N THR A 292 13.21 13.74 5.66
CA THR A 292 14.10 14.45 4.75
C THR A 292 13.78 15.93 4.69
N VAL A 293 12.49 16.29 4.56
CA VAL A 293 12.02 17.68 4.52
C VAL A 293 12.26 18.36 5.87
N THR A 294 11.90 17.70 6.97
CA THR A 294 12.09 18.20 8.32
C THR A 294 13.57 18.44 8.60
N THR A 295 14.43 17.49 8.24
CA THR A 295 15.88 17.61 8.37
C THR A 295 16.42 18.79 7.54
N GLY A 296 15.91 18.98 6.31
CA GLY A 296 16.27 20.09 5.43
C GLY A 296 15.86 21.46 5.99
N ILE A 297 14.63 21.58 6.52
CA ILE A 297 14.13 22.81 7.14
C ILE A 297 14.98 23.20 8.36
N PHE A 298 15.25 22.23 9.23
CA PHE A 298 16.07 22.51 10.42
C PHE A 298 17.53 22.79 10.07
N ALA A 299 18.09 22.12 9.06
CA ALA A 299 19.42 22.41 8.56
C ALA A 299 19.54 23.84 8.02
N SER A 300 18.51 24.37 7.35
CA SER A 300 18.47 25.77 6.88
C SER A 300 18.46 26.78 8.03
N GLN A 301 18.07 26.36 9.23
CA GLN A 301 18.10 27.15 10.47
C GLN A 301 19.36 26.88 11.32
N GLY A 302 20.36 26.19 10.76
CA GLY A 302 21.59 25.82 11.46
C GLY A 302 21.44 24.68 12.48
N ILE A 303 20.34 23.94 12.42
CA ILE A 303 20.03 22.83 13.33
C ILE A 303 20.24 21.50 12.60
N VAL A 304 21.23 20.71 13.01
CA VAL A 304 21.53 19.40 12.42
C VAL A 304 20.70 18.31 13.11
N LEU A 305 19.66 17.80 12.45
CA LEU A 305 18.78 16.74 12.98
C LEU A 305 19.21 15.31 12.62
N GLY A 306 20.19 15.11 11.75
CA GLY A 306 20.59 13.77 11.29
C GLY A 306 20.93 12.80 12.43
N ASN A 307 21.53 13.30 13.51
CA ASN A 307 21.82 12.52 14.71
C ASN A 307 20.57 12.20 15.54
N GLU A 308 19.54 13.06 15.52
CA GLU A 308 18.32 12.84 16.30
C GLU A 308 17.46 11.70 15.74
N VAL A 309 17.42 11.55 14.42
CA VAL A 309 16.70 10.45 13.75
C VAL A 309 17.36 9.09 14.06
N ALA A 310 18.70 9.02 13.98
CA ALA A 310 19.45 7.83 14.36
C ALA A 310 19.25 7.49 15.85
N GLU A 311 19.29 8.50 16.71
CA GLU A 311 19.04 8.31 18.15
C GLU A 311 17.58 7.92 18.46
N GLU A 312 16.61 8.35 17.65
CA GLU A 312 15.22 7.89 17.82
C GLU A 312 15.10 6.39 17.57
N SER A 313 15.78 5.87 16.55
CA SER A 313 15.83 4.42 16.30
C SER A 313 16.38 3.66 17.51
N LEU A 314 17.51 4.13 18.07
CA LEU A 314 18.09 3.53 19.29
C LEU A 314 17.14 3.61 20.51
N ARG A 315 16.38 4.72 20.63
CA ARG A 315 15.38 4.87 21.70
C ARG A 315 14.22 3.91 21.53
N VAL A 316 13.81 3.65 20.30
CA VAL A 316 12.76 2.65 20.01
C VAL A 316 13.19 1.27 20.46
N ASP A 317 14.41 0.84 20.08
CA ASP A 317 14.96 -0.46 20.53
C ASP A 317 15.13 -0.51 22.04
N PHE A 318 15.65 0.54 22.67
CA PHE A 318 15.77 0.65 24.12
C PHE A 318 14.41 0.50 24.83
N VAL A 319 13.34 1.07 24.27
CA VAL A 319 11.99 0.90 24.80
C VAL A 319 11.55 -0.55 24.68
N ALA A 320 11.78 -1.21 23.54
CA ALA A 320 11.44 -2.62 23.36
C ALA A 320 12.13 -3.51 24.41
N PHE A 321 13.44 -3.36 24.58
CA PHE A 321 14.23 -4.16 25.56
C PHE A 321 13.74 -3.97 27.00
N THR A 322 13.51 -2.73 27.39
CA THR A 322 13.06 -2.38 28.75
C THR A 322 11.59 -2.73 29.03
N ARG A 323 10.88 -3.38 28.07
CA ARG A 323 9.57 -4.03 28.35
C ARG A 323 9.74 -5.36 29.01
N ALA A 324 10.87 -6.03 28.87
CA ALA A 324 11.16 -7.32 29.49
C ALA A 324 11.40 -7.17 31.00
N LYS A 325 10.77 -8.07 31.77
CA LYS A 325 10.97 -8.15 33.23
C LYS A 325 12.04 -9.17 33.59
N LYS A 326 12.03 -10.35 32.95
CA LYS A 326 12.86 -11.51 33.34
C LYS A 326 13.78 -11.98 32.21
N LYS A 327 13.29 -12.06 30.96
CA LYS A 327 14.05 -12.54 29.80
C LYS A 327 13.82 -11.66 28.59
N LEU A 328 14.87 -11.42 27.80
CA LEU A 328 14.84 -10.75 26.54
C LEU A 328 15.46 -11.62 25.47
N PHE A 329 14.69 -11.89 24.42
CA PHE A 329 15.12 -12.56 23.20
C PHE A 329 15.02 -11.57 22.03
N ILE A 330 16.03 -11.56 21.16
CA ILE A 330 16.04 -10.74 19.94
C ILE A 330 16.27 -11.69 18.77
N ILE A 331 15.37 -11.65 17.77
CA ILE A 331 15.46 -12.49 16.58
C ILE A 331 15.79 -11.58 15.39
N GLY A 332 16.98 -11.69 14.86
CA GLY A 332 17.44 -10.94 13.70
C GLY A 332 17.92 -11.87 12.59
N ASP A 333 18.04 -11.34 11.39
CA ASP A 333 18.69 -12.00 10.27
C ASP A 333 20.22 -11.84 10.29
N GLU A 334 20.89 -12.37 9.29
CA GLU A 334 22.34 -12.29 9.12
C GLU A 334 22.88 -10.85 9.19
N LYS A 335 22.09 -9.88 8.73
CA LYS A 335 22.49 -8.47 8.66
C LYS A 335 22.18 -7.74 9.97
N SER A 336 21.05 -8.00 10.57
CA SER A 336 20.56 -7.26 11.74
C SER A 336 21.01 -7.84 13.09
N ALA A 337 21.08 -9.16 13.24
CA ALA A 337 21.42 -9.79 14.51
C ALA A 337 22.77 -9.31 15.09
N PRO A 338 23.85 -9.15 14.30
CA PRO A 338 25.13 -8.66 14.82
C PRO A 338 25.07 -7.28 15.45
N PHE A 339 24.17 -6.39 15.00
CA PHE A 339 24.01 -5.05 15.58
C PHE A 339 23.48 -5.07 17.01
N PHE A 340 22.77 -6.13 17.38
CA PHE A 340 22.21 -6.29 18.71
C PHE A 340 23.16 -7.04 19.68
N HIS A 341 24.24 -7.62 19.16
CA HIS A 341 25.20 -8.32 20.00
C HIS A 341 26.12 -7.33 20.76
N VAL A 342 25.97 -7.30 22.07
CA VAL A 342 26.83 -6.55 22.95
C VAL A 342 27.72 -7.56 23.68
N GLN A 343 29.03 -7.54 23.40
CA GLN A 343 30.00 -8.46 24.01
C GLN A 343 29.87 -8.46 25.53
N ASP A 344 30.00 -9.61 26.14
CA ASP A 344 29.92 -9.86 27.59
C ASP A 344 28.56 -9.60 28.26
N LEU A 345 27.57 -9.06 27.52
CA LEU A 345 26.24 -8.74 28.03
C LEU A 345 25.09 -9.45 27.30
N SER A 346 25.41 -10.25 26.29
CA SER A 346 24.42 -11.02 25.53
C SER A 346 25.00 -12.33 25.03
N GLU A 347 24.17 -13.36 24.97
CA GLU A 347 24.46 -14.63 24.29
C GLU A 347 24.09 -14.50 22.82
N PHE A 348 24.94 -15.02 21.92
CA PHE A 348 24.69 -14.99 20.49
C PHE A 348 24.59 -16.43 19.95
N GLU A 349 23.48 -16.75 19.34
CA GLU A 349 23.21 -18.06 18.74
C GLU A 349 22.90 -17.89 17.25
N VAL A 350 23.58 -18.69 16.39
CA VAL A 350 23.31 -18.76 14.97
C VAL A 350 22.51 -20.03 14.69
N ASP A 351 21.35 -19.87 14.06
CA ASP A 351 20.54 -20.98 13.57
C ASP A 351 20.53 -20.98 12.03
N PRO A 352 21.40 -21.75 11.39
CA PRO A 352 21.53 -21.75 9.94
C PRO A 352 20.50 -22.61 9.21
N THR A 353 19.69 -23.39 9.93
CA THR A 353 19.00 -24.55 9.34
C THR A 353 17.54 -24.30 8.98
N ALA A 354 16.90 -23.22 9.44
CA ALA A 354 15.49 -22.99 9.20
C ALA A 354 15.26 -21.89 8.16
N LYS A 355 14.45 -22.19 7.15
CA LYS A 355 13.80 -21.19 6.30
C LYS A 355 12.35 -21.08 6.73
N ASP A 356 11.86 -19.85 6.93
CA ASP A 356 10.43 -19.63 7.14
C ASP A 356 9.67 -20.08 5.90
N GLN A 357 8.68 -20.93 6.11
CA GLN A 357 7.70 -21.21 5.09
C GLN A 357 6.86 -19.94 4.88
N GLN A 358 6.91 -19.37 3.68
CA GLN A 358 5.96 -18.33 3.34
C GLN A 358 4.58 -18.96 3.25
N ILE A 359 3.76 -18.70 4.25
CA ILE A 359 2.36 -19.08 4.24
C ILE A 359 1.65 -18.09 3.35
N ILE A 360 1.40 -18.48 2.13
CA ILE A 360 0.40 -17.84 1.30
C ILE A 360 -0.92 -18.45 1.78
N THR A 361 -1.63 -17.73 2.60
CA THR A 361 -3.02 -18.03 2.87
C THR A 361 -3.77 -17.75 1.57
N VAL A 362 -3.96 -18.78 0.76
CA VAL A 362 -4.88 -18.70 -0.36
C VAL A 362 -6.25 -18.58 0.29
N VAL A 363 -6.85 -17.39 0.22
CA VAL A 363 -8.26 -17.24 0.60
C VAL A 363 -9.02 -18.08 -0.39
N ASN A 364 -9.66 -19.13 0.09
CA ASN A 364 -10.46 -19.98 -0.76
C ASN A 364 -11.73 -19.20 -1.14
N LYS A 365 -11.66 -18.42 -2.22
CA LYS A 365 -12.78 -17.64 -2.75
C LYS A 365 -13.96 -18.55 -3.06
N ARG A 366 -13.73 -19.77 -3.56
CA ARG A 366 -14.77 -20.77 -3.76
C ARG A 366 -15.50 -21.12 -2.47
N LEU A 367 -14.77 -21.36 -1.38
CA LEU A 367 -15.37 -21.61 -0.07
C LEU A 367 -16.16 -20.40 0.42
N THR A 368 -15.64 -19.19 0.21
CA THR A 368 -16.30 -17.94 0.59
C THR A 368 -17.59 -17.75 -0.23
N ASP A 369 -17.53 -17.96 -1.53
CA ASP A 369 -18.68 -17.85 -2.43
C ASP A 369 -19.71 -18.96 -2.14
N ALA A 370 -19.26 -20.21 -1.96
CA ALA A 370 -20.12 -21.31 -1.56
C ALA A 370 -20.77 -21.07 -0.20
N TYR A 371 -20.03 -20.52 0.77
CA TYR A 371 -20.57 -20.16 2.07
C TYR A 371 -21.62 -19.03 1.97
N SER A 372 -21.38 -18.03 1.15
CA SER A 372 -22.33 -16.95 0.88
C SER A 372 -23.64 -17.48 0.28
N LEU A 373 -23.54 -18.40 -0.69
CA LEU A 373 -24.68 -19.08 -1.28
C LEU A 373 -25.40 -19.96 -0.26
N PHE A 374 -24.65 -20.67 0.58
CA PHE A 374 -25.21 -21.51 1.66
C PHE A 374 -26.02 -20.66 2.65
N VAL A 375 -25.46 -19.57 3.14
CA VAL A 375 -26.13 -18.65 4.09
C VAL A 375 -27.37 -18.01 3.49
N SER A 376 -27.37 -17.73 2.17
CA SER A 376 -28.56 -17.23 1.45
C SER A 376 -29.62 -18.33 1.16
N GLY A 377 -29.39 -19.56 1.59
CA GLY A 377 -30.33 -20.70 1.40
C GLY A 377 -30.24 -21.37 0.03
N ASN A 378 -29.27 -20.98 -0.81
CA ASN A 378 -29.09 -21.57 -2.14
C ASN A 378 -28.12 -22.75 -2.11
N LEU A 379 -28.54 -23.85 -1.49
CA LEU A 379 -27.70 -25.04 -1.26
C LEU A 379 -27.21 -25.69 -2.56
N THR A 380 -28.04 -25.74 -3.59
CA THR A 380 -27.73 -26.40 -4.87
C THR A 380 -26.60 -25.66 -5.60
N GLU A 381 -26.64 -24.32 -5.64
CA GLU A 381 -25.59 -23.53 -6.26
C GLU A 381 -24.32 -23.54 -5.41
N ALA A 382 -24.43 -23.51 -4.08
CA ALA A 382 -23.28 -23.65 -3.19
C ALA A 382 -22.54 -24.99 -3.44
N GLU A 383 -23.25 -26.10 -3.57
CA GLU A 383 -22.67 -27.40 -3.85
C GLU A 383 -22.05 -27.47 -5.25
N LYS A 384 -22.72 -26.91 -6.26
CA LYS A 384 -22.22 -26.83 -7.62
C LYS A 384 -20.93 -26.01 -7.66
N HIS A 385 -20.91 -24.85 -6.98
CA HIS A 385 -19.77 -23.96 -6.94
C HIS A 385 -18.51 -24.61 -6.32
N LEU A 386 -18.70 -25.52 -5.36
CA LEU A 386 -17.60 -26.32 -4.77
C LEU A 386 -17.09 -27.42 -5.72
N LYS A 387 -17.91 -27.89 -6.65
CA LYS A 387 -17.57 -28.97 -7.56
C LYS A 387 -16.98 -28.52 -8.89
N ASP A 388 -17.33 -27.33 -9.38
CA ASP A 388 -16.87 -26.82 -10.67
C ASP A 388 -15.40 -26.35 -10.60
N LYS A 389 -14.53 -27.06 -11.31
CA LYS A 389 -13.09 -26.78 -11.42
C LYS A 389 -12.69 -26.29 -12.81
N GLU A 390 -13.56 -25.56 -13.50
CA GLU A 390 -13.19 -25.03 -14.81
C GLU A 390 -12.07 -24.00 -14.69
N PRO A 391 -10.97 -24.12 -15.45
CA PRO A 391 -9.84 -23.19 -15.44
C PRO A 391 -10.16 -21.89 -16.22
N TRP A 392 -11.34 -21.33 -16.01
CA TRP A 392 -11.88 -20.21 -16.78
C TRP A 392 -10.98 -18.97 -16.80
N LEU A 393 -10.26 -18.68 -15.71
CA LEU A 393 -9.43 -17.49 -15.61
C LEU A 393 -8.17 -17.61 -16.49
N LYS A 394 -7.60 -18.81 -16.58
CA LYS A 394 -6.51 -19.09 -17.50
C LYS A 394 -6.95 -18.84 -18.93
N GLU A 395 -8.08 -19.42 -19.34
CA GLU A 395 -8.65 -19.25 -20.67
C GLU A 395 -8.97 -17.78 -20.95
N TYR A 396 -9.50 -17.06 -19.96
CA TYR A 396 -9.77 -15.63 -20.06
C TYR A 396 -8.49 -14.80 -20.32
N ILE A 397 -7.42 -15.10 -19.62
CA ILE A 397 -6.10 -14.45 -19.81
C ILE A 397 -5.53 -14.77 -21.20
N PHE A 398 -5.60 -16.04 -21.63
CA PHE A 398 -5.15 -16.47 -22.94
C PHE A 398 -5.92 -15.74 -24.05
N SER A 399 -7.25 -15.74 -23.98
CA SER A 399 -8.09 -15.03 -24.93
C SER A 399 -7.81 -13.53 -24.99
N TYR A 400 -7.47 -12.90 -23.86
CA TYR A 400 -7.08 -11.51 -23.86
C TYR A 400 -5.80 -11.27 -24.69
N PHE A 401 -4.75 -12.07 -24.50
CA PHE A 401 -3.50 -11.93 -25.23
C PHE A 401 -3.61 -12.31 -26.72
N GLU A 402 -4.52 -13.21 -27.05
CA GLU A 402 -4.83 -13.58 -28.42
C GLU A 402 -5.52 -12.44 -29.18
N ASN A 403 -6.44 -11.74 -28.49
CA ASN A 403 -7.29 -10.72 -29.10
C ASN A 403 -6.80 -9.27 -28.90
N ILE A 404 -5.65 -9.05 -28.26
CA ILE A 404 -5.11 -7.72 -28.10
C ILE A 404 -4.58 -7.20 -29.44
N ASP A 405 -5.06 -6.03 -29.82
CA ASP A 405 -4.76 -5.37 -31.11
C ASP A 405 -4.06 -4.01 -30.93
N HIS A 406 -4.08 -3.45 -29.72
CA HIS A 406 -3.47 -2.15 -29.46
C HIS A 406 -2.88 -1.99 -28.07
N PHE A 407 -1.89 -1.08 -27.99
CA PHE A 407 -1.30 -0.64 -26.73
C PHE A 407 -1.34 0.89 -26.61
N SER A 408 -1.32 1.37 -25.37
CA SER A 408 -1.08 2.77 -25.04
C SER A 408 0.00 2.85 -23.95
N TYR A 409 0.51 4.03 -23.66
CA TYR A 409 1.51 4.18 -22.59
C TYR A 409 1.01 3.67 -21.24
N SER A 410 -0.24 3.94 -20.90
CA SER A 410 -0.86 3.48 -19.66
C SER A 410 -0.98 1.95 -19.60
N SER A 411 -1.15 1.28 -20.73
CA SER A 411 -1.25 -0.19 -20.78
C SER A 411 0.10 -0.91 -20.66
N THR A 412 1.23 -0.20 -20.70
CA THR A 412 2.58 -0.81 -20.66
C THR A 412 3.15 -0.94 -19.25
N LYS A 413 2.36 -1.42 -18.31
CA LYS A 413 2.82 -1.71 -16.94
C LYS A 413 3.42 -3.10 -16.86
N THR A 414 4.61 -3.21 -16.26
CA THR A 414 5.36 -4.48 -16.16
C THR A 414 5.13 -5.25 -14.86
N ASN A 415 4.40 -4.69 -13.91
CA ASN A 415 3.86 -5.44 -12.79
C ASN A 415 2.65 -6.22 -13.29
N SER A 416 2.74 -7.58 -13.29
CA SER A 416 1.72 -8.44 -13.87
C SER A 416 0.36 -8.31 -13.19
N TYR A 417 0.31 -8.09 -11.86
CA TYR A 417 -0.95 -7.84 -11.18
C TYR A 417 -1.60 -6.51 -11.60
N LYS A 418 -0.81 -5.43 -11.66
CA LYS A 418 -1.32 -4.13 -12.17
C LYS A 418 -1.75 -4.22 -13.63
N PHE A 419 -1.01 -4.98 -14.43
CA PHE A 419 -1.40 -5.23 -15.83
C PHE A 419 -2.72 -5.97 -15.90
N LEU A 420 -2.88 -7.05 -15.10
CA LEU A 420 -4.14 -7.79 -15.00
C LEU A 420 -5.30 -6.85 -14.67
N MET A 421 -5.16 -6.06 -13.61
CA MET A 421 -6.23 -5.18 -13.11
C MET A 421 -6.58 -4.06 -14.11
N GLN A 422 -5.60 -3.46 -14.76
CA GLN A 422 -5.82 -2.31 -15.65
C GLN A 422 -6.19 -2.69 -17.08
N ASN A 423 -5.67 -3.79 -17.60
CA ASN A 423 -5.84 -4.16 -18.99
C ASN A 423 -6.78 -5.35 -19.21
N ILE A 424 -6.74 -6.36 -18.36
CA ILE A 424 -7.54 -7.57 -18.50
C ILE A 424 -8.88 -7.41 -17.77
N VAL A 425 -8.85 -7.17 -16.46
CA VAL A 425 -10.06 -6.99 -15.63
C VAL A 425 -10.75 -5.67 -15.96
N LYS A 426 -9.96 -4.60 -16.12
CA LYS A 426 -10.42 -3.24 -16.41
C LYS A 426 -11.45 -2.75 -15.41
N LEU A 427 -11.09 -2.84 -14.12
CA LEU A 427 -11.91 -2.25 -13.06
C LEU A 427 -12.28 -0.82 -13.43
N PRO A 428 -13.56 -0.46 -13.29
CA PRO A 428 -13.98 0.92 -13.46
C PRO A 428 -13.17 1.81 -12.52
N PHE A 429 -12.58 2.85 -13.07
CA PHE A 429 -11.85 3.82 -12.25
C PHE A 429 -12.90 4.62 -11.46
N ILE A 430 -12.97 4.40 -10.16
CA ILE A 430 -13.82 5.23 -9.30
C ILE A 430 -13.09 6.54 -9.10
N SER A 431 -13.58 7.57 -9.78
CA SER A 431 -13.04 8.91 -9.63
C SER A 431 -13.29 9.40 -8.20
N GLY A 432 -12.20 9.45 -7.44
CA GLY A 432 -12.11 10.24 -6.23
C GLY A 432 -11.55 11.64 -6.59
N PRO A 433 -10.53 12.14 -5.91
CA PRO A 433 -9.88 13.43 -6.20
C PRO A 433 -9.33 13.61 -7.63
N THR A 434 -9.48 12.63 -8.51
CA THR A 434 -9.19 12.67 -9.95
C THR A 434 -10.17 13.52 -10.75
N ASP A 435 -11.36 13.82 -10.22
CA ASP A 435 -12.30 14.71 -10.90
C ASP A 435 -11.69 16.08 -11.10
N PHE A 436 -10.96 16.59 -10.12
CA PHE A 436 -10.24 17.87 -10.26
C PHE A 436 -9.25 17.87 -11.44
N GLY A 437 -8.47 16.79 -11.63
CA GLY A 437 -7.56 16.68 -12.76
C GLY A 437 -8.31 16.69 -14.09
N SER A 438 -9.34 15.88 -14.21
CA SER A 438 -10.19 15.79 -15.40
C SER A 438 -10.91 17.11 -15.70
N ASP A 439 -11.43 17.76 -14.66
CA ASP A 439 -12.09 19.08 -14.77
C ASP A 439 -11.13 20.15 -15.27
N VAL A 440 -9.88 20.15 -14.78
CA VAL A 440 -8.86 21.10 -15.22
C VAL A 440 -8.43 20.85 -16.67
N HIS A 441 -8.24 19.59 -17.08
CA HIS A 441 -7.92 19.25 -18.48
C HIS A 441 -9.05 19.67 -19.41
N ASN A 442 -10.31 19.33 -19.10
CA ASN A 442 -11.49 19.75 -19.85
C ASN A 442 -11.64 21.29 -19.93
N ALA A 443 -11.36 21.97 -18.81
CA ALA A 443 -11.40 23.43 -18.79
C ALA A 443 -10.33 24.06 -19.70
N LEU A 444 -9.08 23.58 -19.62
CA LEU A 444 -7.99 24.05 -20.48
C LEU A 444 -8.27 23.77 -21.95
N GLU A 445 -8.76 22.59 -22.28
CA GLU A 445 -9.17 22.25 -23.65
C GLU A 445 -10.20 23.24 -24.18
N LYS A 446 -11.34 23.44 -23.49
CA LYS A 446 -12.40 24.36 -23.93
C LYS A 446 -11.92 25.79 -24.06
N ILE A 447 -11.05 26.24 -23.17
CA ILE A 447 -10.49 27.60 -23.18
C ILE A 447 -9.54 27.77 -24.38
N LEU A 448 -8.67 26.81 -24.64
CA LEU A 448 -7.76 26.84 -25.77
C LEU A 448 -8.51 26.82 -27.11
N LEU A 449 -9.63 26.10 -27.18
CA LEU A 449 -10.56 26.07 -28.32
C LEU A 449 -11.49 27.29 -28.36
N LYS A 450 -11.38 28.27 -27.45
CA LYS A 450 -12.23 29.45 -27.30
C LYS A 450 -13.73 29.16 -27.10
N GLN A 451 -14.05 28.01 -26.51
CA GLN A 451 -15.41 27.54 -26.23
C GLN A 451 -15.88 27.92 -24.82
N ALA A 452 -14.97 28.28 -23.91
CA ALA A 452 -15.27 28.68 -22.54
C ALA A 452 -14.27 29.72 -22.03
N LYS A 453 -14.59 30.34 -20.90
CA LYS A 453 -13.71 31.25 -20.17
C LYS A 453 -13.36 30.68 -18.82
N PRO A 454 -12.24 31.09 -18.19
CA PRO A 454 -11.87 30.61 -16.85
C PRO A 454 -12.98 30.78 -15.80
N GLU A 455 -13.80 31.83 -15.91
CA GLU A 455 -14.87 32.16 -14.98
C GLU A 455 -16.05 31.17 -15.01
N ASP A 456 -16.13 30.32 -16.04
CA ASP A 456 -17.20 29.33 -16.22
C ASP A 456 -16.99 28.07 -15.34
N PHE A 457 -15.86 27.97 -14.62
CA PHE A 457 -15.47 26.82 -13.81
C PHE A 457 -15.36 27.15 -12.32
N SER A 458 -15.24 26.12 -11.47
CA SER A 458 -15.07 26.28 -10.02
C SER A 458 -13.77 27.00 -9.65
N ASP A 459 -13.72 27.63 -8.49
CA ASP A 459 -12.59 28.46 -8.05
C ASP A 459 -11.23 27.74 -8.07
N ASP A 460 -11.21 26.46 -7.71
CA ASP A 460 -9.97 25.63 -7.74
C ASP A 460 -9.53 25.37 -9.17
N VAL A 461 -10.46 25.00 -10.04
CA VAL A 461 -10.20 24.81 -11.47
C VAL A 461 -9.73 26.12 -12.11
N GLN A 462 -10.38 27.26 -11.81
CA GLN A 462 -9.92 28.56 -12.29
C GLN A 462 -8.48 28.88 -11.90
N ARG A 463 -8.09 28.55 -10.67
CA ARG A 463 -6.71 28.80 -10.18
C ARG A 463 -5.70 27.98 -10.96
N ALA A 464 -5.95 26.70 -11.17
CA ALA A 464 -5.08 25.83 -11.95
C ALA A 464 -5.01 26.25 -13.43
N VAL A 465 -6.14 26.57 -14.03
CA VAL A 465 -6.24 27.08 -15.40
C VAL A 465 -5.45 28.38 -15.58
N LYS A 466 -5.55 29.35 -14.67
CA LYS A 466 -4.76 30.59 -14.70
C LYS A 466 -3.26 30.32 -14.69
N ASN A 467 -2.80 29.32 -13.91
CA ASN A 467 -1.41 28.86 -13.92
C ASN A 467 -1.04 28.27 -15.28
N GLY A 468 -1.89 27.44 -15.87
CA GLY A 468 -1.68 26.88 -17.20
C GLY A 468 -1.54 27.96 -18.27
N LEU A 469 -2.49 28.89 -18.36
CA LEU A 469 -2.46 29.99 -19.31
C LEU A 469 -1.26 30.92 -19.10
N SER A 470 -0.85 31.15 -17.85
CA SER A 470 0.37 31.91 -17.54
C SER A 470 1.62 31.17 -18.00
N SER A 471 1.65 29.86 -17.88
CA SER A 471 2.76 29.02 -18.37
C SER A 471 2.88 29.09 -19.89
N LEU A 472 1.75 29.10 -20.61
CA LEU A 472 1.76 29.25 -22.07
C LEU A 472 2.36 30.60 -22.51
N LYS A 473 2.07 31.70 -21.81
CA LYS A 473 2.70 33.00 -22.09
C LYS A 473 4.22 32.98 -21.89
N ASP A 474 4.72 32.19 -20.95
CA ASP A 474 6.16 32.04 -20.77
C ASP A 474 6.79 31.14 -21.84
N LEU A 475 6.06 30.09 -22.27
CA LEU A 475 6.47 29.24 -23.39
C LEU A 475 6.48 30.00 -24.74
N GLU A 476 5.54 30.90 -24.96
CA GLU A 476 5.51 31.74 -26.20
C GLU A 476 6.77 32.62 -26.36
N LYS A 477 7.39 33.05 -25.23
CA LYS A 477 8.67 33.77 -25.27
C LYS A 477 9.83 32.89 -25.73
N GLN A 478 9.77 31.57 -25.38
CA GLN A 478 10.80 30.60 -25.75
C GLN A 478 10.54 29.98 -27.14
N PHE A 479 9.28 29.86 -27.54
CA PHE A 479 8.81 29.29 -28.78
C PHE A 479 7.97 30.30 -29.54
N PRO A 480 8.58 31.27 -30.24
CA PRO A 480 7.84 32.31 -30.93
C PRO A 480 6.89 31.77 -32.01
N GLY A 481 5.70 32.35 -32.09
CA GLY A 481 4.68 31.90 -33.02
C GLY A 481 3.88 30.69 -32.53
N LEU A 482 3.82 30.47 -31.24
CA LEU A 482 3.11 29.35 -30.61
C LEU A 482 1.60 29.44 -30.93
N GLN A 483 1.08 28.44 -31.60
CA GLN A 483 -0.33 28.30 -31.95
C GLN A 483 -0.82 26.92 -31.61
N VAL A 484 -2.07 26.82 -31.14
CA VAL A 484 -2.70 25.52 -30.85
C VAL A 484 -2.96 24.82 -32.20
N GLU A 485 -2.30 23.69 -32.42
CA GLU A 485 -2.53 22.80 -33.54
C GLU A 485 -3.66 21.80 -33.22
N GLY A 486 -3.73 21.33 -31.96
CA GLY A 486 -4.80 20.44 -31.51
C GLY A 486 -4.79 20.20 -30.03
N THR A 487 -5.94 19.77 -29.48
CA THR A 487 -6.12 19.30 -28.12
C THR A 487 -6.60 17.85 -28.14
N GLU A 488 -6.25 17.05 -27.12
CA GLU A 488 -6.61 15.64 -27.02
C GLU A 488 -6.26 14.83 -28.29
N VAL A 489 -5.10 15.17 -28.91
CA VAL A 489 -4.69 14.63 -30.20
C VAL A 489 -4.36 13.15 -30.09
N LYS A 490 -5.15 12.31 -30.77
CA LYS A 490 -4.93 10.88 -30.86
C LYS A 490 -4.09 10.55 -32.08
N VAL A 491 -2.99 9.83 -31.87
CA VAL A 491 -2.10 9.36 -32.92
C VAL A 491 -1.93 7.86 -32.81
N ASP A 492 -2.28 7.15 -33.85
CA ASP A 492 -2.15 5.69 -33.95
C ASP A 492 -0.99 5.36 -34.90
N VAL A 493 -0.08 4.50 -34.48
CA VAL A 493 1.06 4.05 -35.29
C VAL A 493 1.21 2.54 -35.18
N PRO A 494 1.65 1.86 -36.27
CA PRO A 494 2.03 0.46 -36.18
C PRO A 494 3.16 0.26 -35.17
N LEU A 495 3.03 -0.72 -34.28
CA LEU A 495 3.98 -0.93 -33.20
C LEU A 495 5.39 -1.19 -33.69
N ASN A 496 5.53 -1.93 -34.80
CA ASN A 496 6.80 -2.23 -35.46
C ASN A 496 7.54 -0.97 -35.99
N SER A 497 6.84 0.16 -36.14
CA SER A 497 7.46 1.44 -36.49
C SER A 497 8.21 2.08 -35.31
N MET A 498 7.89 1.67 -34.10
CA MET A 498 8.43 2.25 -32.87
C MET A 498 9.49 1.40 -32.19
N VAL A 499 9.32 0.08 -32.21
CA VAL A 499 10.16 -0.89 -31.53
C VAL A 499 10.42 -2.08 -32.42
N GLN A 500 11.43 -2.89 -32.07
CA GLN A 500 11.72 -4.14 -32.78
C GLN A 500 10.59 -5.13 -32.55
N TYR A 501 9.71 -5.30 -33.55
CA TYR A 501 8.59 -6.23 -33.56
C TYR A 501 8.38 -6.73 -35.00
N GLU A 502 8.27 -8.05 -35.18
CA GLU A 502 8.30 -8.67 -36.53
C GLU A 502 6.97 -8.61 -37.28
N HIS A 503 5.86 -8.35 -36.54
CA HIS A 503 4.52 -8.35 -37.12
C HIS A 503 3.97 -6.92 -37.22
N ASP A 504 2.89 -6.74 -37.95
CA ASP A 504 2.20 -5.46 -38.17
C ASP A 504 0.76 -5.45 -37.59
N ASP A 505 0.46 -6.45 -36.74
CA ASP A 505 -0.86 -6.70 -36.18
C ASP A 505 -1.18 -5.90 -34.92
N LEU A 506 -0.26 -5.08 -34.43
CA LEU A 506 -0.43 -4.26 -33.24
C LEU A 506 -0.28 -2.77 -33.53
N ILE A 507 -1.19 -1.98 -32.95
CA ILE A 507 -1.19 -0.53 -33.02
C ILE A 507 -0.77 0.03 -31.65
N PHE A 508 0.06 1.06 -31.66
CA PHE A 508 0.32 1.87 -30.49
C PHE A 508 -0.39 3.23 -30.59
N THR A 509 -1.21 3.54 -29.59
CA THR A 509 -1.95 4.78 -29.50
C THR A 509 -1.29 5.74 -28.52
N GLY A 510 -0.94 6.93 -29.00
CA GLY A 510 -0.61 8.10 -28.17
C GLY A 510 -1.79 9.04 -28.06
N LYS A 511 -2.03 9.59 -26.87
CA LYS A 511 -3.01 10.65 -26.64
C LYS A 511 -2.29 11.85 -26.03
N ILE A 512 -2.19 12.93 -26.80
CA ILE A 512 -1.47 14.15 -26.46
C ILE A 512 -2.47 15.16 -25.94
N ASP A 513 -2.28 15.71 -24.73
CA ASP A 513 -3.20 16.68 -24.15
C ASP A 513 -3.32 17.94 -25.01
N VAL A 514 -2.18 18.53 -25.38
CA VAL A 514 -2.13 19.69 -26.29
C VAL A 514 -0.88 19.64 -27.15
N LEU A 515 -1.11 19.87 -28.43
CA LEU A 515 -0.09 20.05 -29.45
C LEU A 515 -0.07 21.50 -29.90
N PHE A 516 1.09 22.12 -29.87
CA PHE A 516 1.33 23.42 -30.39
C PHE A 516 2.26 23.36 -31.62
N LYS A 517 2.05 24.26 -32.59
CA LYS A 517 2.99 24.55 -33.64
C LYS A 517 3.67 25.89 -33.33
N HIS A 518 4.95 26.01 -33.65
CA HIS A 518 5.70 27.25 -33.56
C HIS A 518 6.65 27.40 -34.77
N ASN A 519 7.37 28.52 -34.85
CA ASN A 519 8.17 28.84 -36.04
C ASN A 519 9.25 27.79 -36.40
N SER A 520 9.69 26.99 -35.46
CA SER A 520 10.79 26.02 -35.61
C SER A 520 10.36 24.57 -35.43
N GLY A 521 9.06 24.27 -35.32
CA GLY A 521 8.58 22.90 -35.14
C GLY A 521 7.34 22.80 -34.27
N TYR A 522 7.30 21.74 -33.44
CA TYR A 522 6.13 21.41 -32.62
C TYR A 522 6.50 21.34 -31.15
N LEU A 523 5.52 21.66 -30.29
CA LEU A 523 5.64 21.53 -28.84
C LEU A 523 4.47 20.66 -28.32
N ILE A 524 4.81 19.51 -27.75
CA ILE A 524 3.85 18.64 -27.04
C ILE A 524 3.83 19.06 -25.58
N VAL A 525 2.66 19.43 -25.09
CA VAL A 525 2.44 19.84 -23.70
C VAL A 525 1.53 18.81 -23.00
N ASP A 526 1.91 18.46 -21.78
CA ASP A 526 1.18 17.56 -20.89
C ASP A 526 0.92 18.28 -19.58
N TRP A 527 -0.35 18.47 -19.22
CA TRP A 527 -0.78 19.14 -18.01
C TRP A 527 -0.80 18.19 -16.82
N LYS A 528 -0.29 18.63 -15.69
CA LYS A 528 -0.30 17.84 -14.46
C LYS A 528 -0.86 18.64 -13.30
N THR A 529 -1.80 18.00 -12.59
CA THR A 529 -2.44 18.53 -11.37
C THR A 529 -1.88 17.89 -10.11
N ASP A 530 -0.70 17.26 -10.23
CA ASP A 530 0.02 16.65 -9.09
C ASP A 530 0.30 17.71 -8.01
N ARG A 531 0.31 17.29 -6.75
CA ARG A 531 0.54 18.16 -5.59
C ARG A 531 2.01 18.55 -5.43
N ASP A 532 2.90 17.79 -6.04
CA ASP A 532 4.35 18.00 -6.08
C ASP A 532 4.91 17.56 -7.44
N ASP A 533 6.15 17.89 -7.73
CA ASP A 533 6.85 17.57 -8.97
C ASP A 533 7.70 16.27 -8.88
N GLY A 534 7.57 15.50 -7.81
CA GLY A 534 8.36 14.28 -7.58
C GLY A 534 8.22 13.23 -8.68
N ARG A 535 7.12 13.25 -9.42
CA ARG A 535 6.84 12.34 -10.56
C ARG A 535 7.25 12.90 -11.93
N SER A 536 7.95 14.04 -11.99
CA SER A 536 8.38 14.65 -13.24
C SER A 536 9.10 13.67 -14.18
N SER A 537 9.98 12.82 -13.65
CA SER A 537 10.68 11.79 -14.44
C SER A 537 9.75 10.76 -15.10
N GLU A 538 8.64 10.42 -14.47
CA GLU A 538 7.62 9.51 -15.02
C GLU A 538 6.87 10.19 -16.17
N HIS A 539 6.44 11.44 -15.97
CA HIS A 539 5.76 12.23 -16.99
C HIS A 539 6.66 12.49 -18.22
N LYS A 540 7.93 12.80 -17.99
CA LYS A 540 8.90 12.94 -19.10
C LYS A 540 9.09 11.64 -19.89
N ARG A 541 9.00 10.48 -19.23
CA ARG A 541 9.04 9.18 -19.91
C ARG A 541 7.81 9.01 -20.82
N GLN A 542 6.64 9.38 -20.34
CA GLN A 542 5.41 9.39 -21.13
C GLN A 542 5.56 10.27 -22.36
N LEU A 543 6.02 11.50 -22.18
CA LEU A 543 6.20 12.46 -23.27
C LEU A 543 7.27 12.03 -24.29
N SER A 544 8.32 11.31 -23.87
CA SER A 544 9.29 10.78 -24.84
C SER A 544 8.69 9.73 -25.76
N VAL A 545 7.74 8.93 -25.24
CA VAL A 545 6.98 7.98 -26.05
C VAL A 545 6.04 8.72 -27.00
N TYR A 546 5.30 9.71 -26.49
CA TYR A 546 4.39 10.52 -27.33
C TYR A 546 5.10 11.31 -28.43
N LYS A 547 6.28 11.84 -28.13
CA LYS A 547 7.15 12.45 -29.13
C LYS A 547 7.45 11.49 -30.28
N LYS A 548 7.84 10.26 -29.96
CA LYS A 548 8.15 9.23 -30.97
C LYS A 548 6.90 8.80 -31.73
N VAL A 549 5.76 8.61 -31.04
CA VAL A 549 4.49 8.31 -31.69
C VAL A 549 4.09 9.40 -32.67
N TYR A 550 4.14 10.66 -32.25
CA TYR A 550 3.78 11.79 -33.11
C TYR A 550 4.75 11.92 -34.32
N SER A 551 6.06 11.78 -34.06
CA SER A 551 7.07 11.77 -35.13
C SER A 551 6.78 10.70 -36.19
N LYS A 552 6.43 9.50 -35.77
CA LYS A 552 6.16 8.37 -36.69
C LYS A 552 4.80 8.49 -37.39
N GLY A 553 3.77 8.95 -36.65
CA GLY A 553 2.41 9.10 -37.19
C GLY A 553 2.31 10.19 -38.24
N GLU A 554 2.98 11.32 -38.01
CA GLU A 554 2.93 12.49 -38.90
C GLU A 554 4.14 12.61 -39.83
N ASN A 555 5.08 11.68 -39.75
CA ASN A 555 6.35 11.67 -40.50
C ASN A 555 7.16 12.97 -40.33
N ILE A 556 7.24 13.45 -39.06
CA ILE A 556 7.98 14.64 -38.64
C ILE A 556 9.28 14.20 -37.95
N PRO A 557 10.44 14.84 -38.28
CA PRO A 557 11.69 14.55 -37.56
C PRO A 557 11.57 14.78 -36.03
N GLU A 558 12.11 13.86 -35.22
CA GLU A 558 12.03 13.98 -33.76
C GLU A 558 12.72 15.25 -33.20
N ASP A 559 13.72 15.78 -33.88
CA ASP A 559 14.41 17.03 -33.51
C ASP A 559 13.56 18.29 -33.71
N GLU A 560 12.53 18.24 -34.56
CA GLU A 560 11.54 19.30 -34.70
C GLU A 560 10.44 19.26 -33.62
N ILE A 561 10.42 18.26 -32.75
CA ILE A 561 9.41 18.10 -31.71
C ILE A 561 10.04 18.34 -30.34
N THR A 562 9.56 19.33 -29.64
CA THR A 562 9.91 19.57 -28.21
C THR A 562 8.78 19.06 -27.31
N THR A 563 9.11 18.68 -26.08
CA THR A 563 8.12 18.24 -25.09
C THR A 563 8.21 19.08 -23.82
N CYS A 564 7.09 19.27 -23.14
CA CYS A 564 6.99 20.06 -21.94
C CYS A 564 5.95 19.46 -20.98
N VAL A 565 6.36 19.20 -19.74
CA VAL A 565 5.43 18.93 -18.64
C VAL A 565 5.15 20.24 -17.93
N ILE A 566 3.89 20.55 -17.68
CA ILE A 566 3.48 21.73 -16.93
C ILE A 566 2.69 21.31 -15.71
N PHE A 567 3.27 21.48 -14.54
CA PHE A 567 2.56 21.33 -13.27
C PHE A 567 1.81 22.62 -12.97
N ILE A 568 0.49 22.54 -12.81
CA ILE A 568 -0.39 23.73 -12.70
C ILE A 568 -1.10 23.83 -11.34
N ALA A 569 -0.99 22.81 -10.50
CA ALA A 569 -1.66 22.73 -9.20
C ALA A 569 -0.73 22.28 -8.08
N LEU A 570 0.57 22.59 -8.16
CA LEU A 570 1.52 22.31 -7.08
C LEU A 570 1.06 23.02 -5.80
N ARG A 571 1.03 22.30 -4.68
CA ARG A 571 0.69 22.90 -3.39
C ARG A 571 1.87 23.68 -2.84
N GLU A 572 1.63 24.91 -2.43
CA GLU A 572 2.61 25.67 -1.67
C GLU A 572 3.04 24.93 -0.40
N ARG A 573 4.31 25.01 -0.07
CA ARG A 573 4.88 24.45 1.18
C ARG A 573 4.25 25.04 2.44
N ILE A 574 3.71 26.25 2.37
CA ILE A 574 2.96 26.92 3.43
C ILE A 574 1.51 26.97 2.92
N ASN A 575 0.60 26.31 3.61
CA ASN A 575 -0.79 26.08 3.19
C ASN A 575 -1.60 27.41 3.07
N THR A 576 -1.31 28.20 2.03
CA THR A 576 -1.98 29.50 1.75
C THR A 576 -3.21 29.33 0.85
N GLY A 577 -3.50 28.08 0.39
CA GLY A 577 -4.57 27.79 -0.56
C GLY A 577 -4.28 28.22 -2.00
N LYS A 578 -3.05 28.65 -2.30
CA LYS A 578 -2.62 28.97 -3.65
C LYS A 578 -2.01 27.74 -4.32
N PHE A 579 -2.12 27.67 -5.65
CA PHE A 579 -1.39 26.72 -6.47
C PHE A 579 -0.15 27.37 -7.05
N GLU A 580 0.98 26.71 -6.94
CA GLU A 580 2.19 27.04 -7.67
C GLU A 580 2.21 26.32 -9.02
N ARG A 581 3.09 26.76 -9.91
CA ARG A 581 3.30 26.14 -11.23
C ARG A 581 4.77 25.87 -11.47
N SER A 582 5.06 24.85 -12.25
CA SER A 582 6.40 24.55 -12.73
C SER A 582 6.33 24.13 -14.20
N ILE A 583 7.32 24.53 -14.97
CA ILE A 583 7.47 24.19 -16.38
C ILE A 583 8.77 23.39 -16.53
N ASP A 584 8.67 22.20 -17.06
CA ASP A 584 9.82 21.32 -17.27
C ASP A 584 9.93 20.93 -18.74
N ILE A 585 10.82 21.61 -19.45
CA ILE A 585 11.00 21.46 -20.91
C ILE A 585 12.07 20.41 -21.19
N GLY A 586 11.85 19.60 -22.21
CA GLY A 586 12.79 18.65 -22.75
C GLY A 586 12.69 17.26 -22.15
N THR A 587 13.41 16.33 -22.76
CA THR A 587 13.42 14.93 -22.38
C THR A 587 14.78 14.50 -21.87
N ARG A 588 14.81 13.75 -20.80
CA ARG A 588 15.80 12.67 -20.67
C ARG A 588 15.23 11.55 -21.54
N ASN A 589 16.00 10.98 -22.47
CA ASN A 589 15.49 9.92 -23.34
C ASN A 589 15.22 8.61 -22.56
N PRO A 590 14.03 8.41 -21.96
CA PRO A 590 13.65 7.20 -21.22
C PRO A 590 13.03 6.14 -22.14
N PHE A 591 13.04 6.35 -23.47
CA PHE A 591 12.48 5.40 -24.43
C PHE A 591 13.03 3.98 -24.30
N PRO A 592 14.34 3.74 -24.07
CA PRO A 592 14.87 2.39 -23.87
C PRO A 592 14.24 1.65 -22.69
N THR A 593 13.88 2.36 -21.62
CA THR A 593 13.18 1.74 -20.48
C THR A 593 11.76 1.33 -20.86
N PHE A 594 11.06 2.19 -21.61
CA PHE A 594 9.74 1.88 -22.13
C PHE A 594 9.78 0.69 -23.08
N GLU A 595 10.76 0.66 -24.02
CA GLU A 595 10.96 -0.44 -24.95
C GLU A 595 11.19 -1.77 -24.23
N LYS A 596 12.05 -1.80 -23.20
CA LYS A 596 12.24 -2.97 -22.35
C LYS A 596 10.93 -3.45 -21.69
N HIS A 597 10.12 -2.53 -21.22
CA HIS A 597 8.80 -2.86 -20.63
C HIS A 597 7.87 -3.47 -21.69
N LEU A 598 7.82 -2.86 -22.86
CA LEU A 598 6.99 -3.34 -23.95
C LEU A 598 7.44 -4.73 -24.43
N GLN A 599 8.75 -4.99 -24.57
CA GLN A 599 9.26 -6.30 -24.91
C GLN A 599 8.85 -7.38 -23.91
N LYS A 600 8.80 -7.04 -22.62
CA LYS A 600 8.27 -7.97 -21.60
C LYS A 600 6.81 -8.32 -21.86
N ILE A 601 5.98 -7.34 -22.18
CA ILE A 601 4.55 -7.55 -22.47
C ILE A 601 4.33 -8.33 -23.76
N LEU A 602 5.17 -8.07 -24.78
CA LEU A 602 5.16 -8.86 -26.02
C LEU A 602 5.58 -10.32 -25.75
N GLY A 603 6.52 -10.55 -24.81
CA GLY A 603 6.82 -11.88 -24.30
C GLY A 603 5.61 -12.59 -23.70
N TRP A 604 4.83 -11.90 -22.86
CA TRP A 604 3.59 -12.43 -22.32
C TRP A 604 2.55 -12.75 -23.40
N ARG A 605 2.44 -11.89 -24.42
CA ARG A 605 1.56 -12.15 -25.57
C ARG A 605 1.98 -13.39 -26.35
N LYS A 606 3.28 -13.56 -26.55
CA LYS A 606 3.82 -14.72 -27.26
C LYS A 606 3.59 -16.03 -26.50
N ASP A 607 3.72 -15.98 -25.18
CA ASP A 607 3.46 -17.11 -24.28
C ASP A 607 2.74 -16.61 -23.00
N PRO A 608 1.40 -16.67 -22.99
CA PRO A 608 0.63 -16.24 -21.82
C PRO A 608 0.89 -17.02 -20.52
N ASN A 609 1.51 -18.20 -20.59
CA ASN A 609 1.91 -18.93 -19.38
C ASN A 609 2.96 -18.11 -18.61
N THR A 610 3.89 -17.44 -19.30
CA THR A 610 4.90 -16.59 -18.65
C THR A 610 4.28 -15.41 -17.91
N PHE A 611 3.13 -14.91 -18.37
CA PHE A 611 2.38 -13.91 -17.62
C PHE A 611 1.80 -14.49 -16.34
N ILE A 612 1.23 -15.69 -16.40
CA ILE A 612 0.67 -16.37 -15.22
C ILE A 612 1.79 -16.70 -14.23
N GLU A 613 2.94 -17.18 -14.70
CA GLU A 613 4.11 -17.40 -13.85
C GLU A 613 4.57 -16.13 -13.16
N ASP A 614 4.73 -15.03 -13.91
CA ASP A 614 5.04 -13.72 -13.34
C ASP A 614 4.00 -13.23 -12.34
N LEU A 615 2.71 -13.53 -12.56
CA LEU A 615 1.62 -13.17 -11.65
C LEU A 615 1.67 -13.96 -10.35
N LEU A 616 2.05 -15.22 -10.42
CA LEU A 616 2.13 -16.14 -9.28
C LEU A 616 3.46 -16.02 -8.52
N ASP A 617 4.49 -15.40 -9.11
CA ASP A 617 5.81 -15.28 -8.50
C ASP A 617 5.79 -14.40 -7.24
N PRO A 618 6.05 -14.96 -6.06
CA PRO A 618 6.04 -14.21 -4.79
C PRO A 618 7.18 -13.19 -4.68
N LEU A 619 8.25 -13.35 -5.48
CA LEU A 619 9.37 -12.39 -5.51
C LEU A 619 8.99 -11.12 -6.26
N LEU A 620 8.09 -11.23 -7.23
CA LEU A 620 7.62 -10.11 -8.04
C LEU A 620 6.43 -9.38 -7.41
N HIS A 621 5.63 -10.08 -6.59
CA HIS A 621 4.41 -9.55 -6.01
C HIS A 621 4.37 -9.72 -4.51
N LYS A 622 4.16 -8.60 -3.83
CA LYS A 622 3.93 -8.53 -2.38
C LYS A 622 2.49 -8.17 -2.03
N GLU A 623 1.64 -8.09 -3.04
CA GLU A 623 0.22 -7.80 -2.86
C GLU A 623 -0.43 -8.97 -2.10
N THR A 624 -1.23 -8.60 -1.11
CA THR A 624 -1.94 -9.53 -0.23
C THR A 624 -3.41 -9.16 -0.11
N ASP A 625 -3.94 -8.36 -1.06
CA ASP A 625 -5.37 -8.06 -1.09
C ASP A 625 -6.19 -9.31 -1.44
N GLU A 626 -7.45 -9.31 -1.04
CA GLU A 626 -8.34 -10.45 -1.17
C GLU A 626 -8.58 -10.85 -2.63
N LEU A 627 -8.67 -9.87 -3.52
CA LEU A 627 -8.83 -10.13 -4.95
C LEU A 627 -7.61 -10.81 -5.55
N PHE A 628 -6.40 -10.37 -5.17
CA PHE A 628 -5.17 -11.02 -5.62
C PHE A 628 -5.08 -12.47 -5.12
N LEU A 629 -5.48 -12.71 -3.86
CA LEU A 629 -5.53 -14.05 -3.30
C LEU A 629 -6.56 -14.93 -4.02
N ALA A 630 -7.74 -14.40 -4.35
CA ALA A 630 -8.74 -15.10 -5.11
C ALA A 630 -8.27 -15.45 -6.54
N ILE A 631 -7.56 -14.52 -7.20
CA ILE A 631 -6.96 -14.77 -8.52
C ILE A 631 -5.90 -15.87 -8.44
N LYS A 632 -5.06 -15.85 -7.40
CA LYS A 632 -4.07 -16.92 -7.17
C LYS A 632 -4.74 -18.28 -6.98
N GLU A 633 -5.85 -18.33 -6.26
CA GLU A 633 -6.61 -19.57 -6.07
C GLU A 633 -7.16 -20.12 -7.39
N GLU A 634 -7.77 -19.25 -8.21
CA GLU A 634 -8.29 -19.66 -9.53
C GLU A 634 -7.16 -20.14 -10.49
N LEU A 635 -5.93 -19.71 -10.26
CA LEU A 635 -4.76 -20.13 -11.03
C LEU A 635 -3.93 -21.20 -10.32
N ALA A 636 -4.38 -21.75 -9.19
CA ALA A 636 -3.60 -22.66 -8.33
C ALA A 636 -3.14 -23.94 -9.04
N ASP A 637 -3.89 -24.42 -10.04
CA ASP A 637 -3.48 -25.59 -10.84
C ASP A 637 -2.16 -25.37 -11.58
N HIS A 638 -1.84 -24.12 -11.89
CA HIS A 638 -0.54 -23.74 -12.43
C HIS A 638 0.60 -23.91 -11.42
N LEU A 639 0.30 -23.80 -10.12
CA LEU A 639 1.30 -24.00 -9.08
C LEU A 639 1.69 -25.47 -8.90
N GLY A 640 0.83 -26.40 -9.26
CA GLY A 640 1.05 -27.83 -9.09
C GLY A 640 2.23 -28.39 -9.89
N GLY A 641 2.61 -27.74 -11.00
CA GLY A 641 3.78 -28.10 -11.81
C GLY A 641 5.05 -27.30 -11.48
N ASP A 642 4.97 -26.30 -10.62
CA ASP A 642 6.09 -25.44 -10.27
C ASP A 642 6.85 -26.00 -9.05
N PRO A 643 8.14 -26.35 -9.18
CA PRO A 643 8.92 -26.92 -8.08
C PRO A 643 9.10 -25.95 -6.90
N ARG A 644 8.85 -24.66 -7.09
CA ARG A 644 8.88 -23.66 -6.01
C ARG A 644 7.69 -23.77 -5.06
N TRP A 645 6.65 -24.53 -5.38
CA TRP A 645 5.42 -24.64 -4.65
C TRP A 645 5.05 -26.08 -4.34
N LYS A 646 4.52 -26.31 -3.16
CA LYS A 646 3.94 -27.60 -2.75
C LYS A 646 2.71 -27.38 -1.87
N GLN A 647 1.74 -28.26 -1.92
CA GLN A 647 0.66 -28.26 -0.94
C GLN A 647 1.12 -28.86 0.39
N ASN A 648 0.76 -28.24 1.48
CA ASN A 648 0.93 -28.80 2.82
C ASN A 648 -0.20 -29.84 3.10
N LYS A 649 -0.20 -30.41 4.32
CA LYS A 649 -1.20 -31.41 4.75
C LYS A 649 -2.64 -30.89 4.75
N ASP A 650 -2.81 -29.58 4.82
CA ASP A 650 -4.10 -28.90 4.87
C ASP A 650 -4.54 -28.37 3.48
N GLY A 651 -3.83 -28.73 2.41
CA GLY A 651 -4.13 -28.33 1.05
C GLY A 651 -3.72 -26.89 0.71
N VAL A 652 -2.96 -26.23 1.58
CA VAL A 652 -2.49 -24.86 1.36
C VAL A 652 -1.19 -24.89 0.56
N TRP A 653 -1.11 -24.05 -0.48
CA TRP A 653 0.11 -23.88 -1.27
C TRP A 653 1.18 -23.13 -0.47
N VAL A 654 2.32 -23.76 -0.29
CA VAL A 654 3.48 -23.20 0.42
C VAL A 654 4.70 -23.26 -0.47
N GLN A 655 5.56 -22.27 -0.36
CA GLN A 655 6.79 -22.25 -1.13
C GLN A 655 7.71 -23.40 -0.69
N SER A 656 8.17 -24.20 -1.63
CA SER A 656 9.20 -25.20 -1.38
C SER A 656 10.47 -24.50 -0.88
N ALA A 657 11.13 -25.05 0.13
CA ALA A 657 12.47 -24.63 0.44
C ALA A 657 13.33 -24.87 -0.82
N VAL A 658 13.92 -23.83 -1.36
CA VAL A 658 14.94 -23.99 -2.42
C VAL A 658 16.14 -24.57 -1.73
N GLU A 659 16.52 -25.82 -2.09
CA GLU A 659 17.76 -26.44 -1.65
C GLU A 659 18.97 -25.67 -2.12
#